data_97d682e49fb148907202c5b540cf4439
#
_entry.id   97d682e49fb148907202c5b540cf4439
#
_cell.length_a   1.000
_cell.length_b   1.000
_cell.length_c   1.000
_cell.angle_alpha   90.00
_cell.angle_beta   90.00
_cell.angle_gamma   90.00
#
_symmetry.space_group_name_H-M   'P 1'
#
loop_
_entity.id
_entity.type
_entity.pdbx_description
1 polymer ?
#
loop_
_entity_poly.entity_id
_entity_poly.type
_entity_poly.pdbx_seq_one_letter_code
_entity_poly.pdbx_strand_id
1 'polypeptide(L)'
;MGKPKPDFRDEMVADVMNSLKKIKSLASNRYAIPLAFLVVAILAYGLSFWRLGFYWDGLPISWIRYQLGPEATTKYFSDSRPVWGLLYQLTGYILPQKPALWQLFAIFWRWAGVLAFWLVMERLFPQRRDITFLLSLFVLLYPGFNQQWVSYLYSHFFLVLFFLLFSWYLMLREKTVLAMFFSALNLLMLEYFFLLEFMRPLIIFRSLQDKSMSKRDRYLKTLKVWLPYIGVMILVVLYRSLVFSHPGFGYSLTEELVRNPLGTSTQLVERIFSGLWTTTVAAWLQAFQFPIPNVTGMRTTLLYAVVVLAVFAFVFVFNRLRNSQVELGTKRDALLLVSLGVILLGLGGIPFWATNIPVTLGFPANRATLSFMFGSCFLLMGLIEFFPVRVKYLAAILFISLSAGRQLLWSVDYLRDWQSQKTLFWQMSWRVPGLEPGTLVLMNEELKYYADNSISAALNWIYTQDAQIDRLDYLLYYPKNRLDGSLPGFEPGLPVTYDYLVGHFEGSTSQMVVFYYSPPGCLRLLDPEIDPFNRLIPADTLLRDAARLSSTEPILDGTSAHMPEIYNPEPSHGWCYYFEKADLARQLGEWEQVAELGDAAFNLDDYPNDPLERFVFVEGYAHVGAWEKAIEYSQISYKVSKNVMGPLLCRLWERIARDVPVSGEKDSFVTQAKTLFVCKP
;
A
#
# COMPACT_ATOMS: atom_id res chain seq x y z
N MET A 1 -47.63 -17.11 -56.28
CA MET A 1 -47.75 -17.21 -54.85
C MET A 1 -46.40 -16.81 -54.23
N GLY A 2 -46.33 -15.54 -53.75
CA GLY A 2 -45.08 -15.04 -53.07
C GLY A 2 -44.98 -15.64 -51.67
N LYS A 3 -43.79 -16.07 -51.28
CA LYS A 3 -43.51 -16.48 -49.90
C LYS A 3 -43.78 -15.26 -48.99
N PRO A 4 -44.50 -15.42 -47.84
CA PRO A 4 -44.66 -14.29 -46.91
C PRO A 4 -43.27 -13.85 -46.40
N LYS A 5 -43.04 -12.52 -46.35
CA LYS A 5 -41.85 -11.95 -45.72
C LYS A 5 -41.86 -12.40 -44.27
N PRO A 6 -40.72 -12.82 -43.73
CA PRO A 6 -40.61 -13.15 -42.33
C PRO A 6 -40.99 -11.94 -41.48
N ASP A 7 -41.72 -12.21 -40.41
CA ASP A 7 -42.16 -11.17 -39.44
C ASP A 7 -40.87 -10.58 -38.78
N PHE A 8 -40.78 -9.24 -38.64
CA PHE A 8 -39.68 -8.55 -37.98
C PHE A 8 -39.36 -9.12 -36.58
N ARG A 9 -40.35 -9.67 -35.92
CA ARG A 9 -40.21 -10.42 -34.66
C ARG A 9 -39.41 -11.70 -34.83
N ASP A 10 -39.62 -12.46 -35.88
CA ASP A 10 -38.96 -13.73 -36.12
C ASP A 10 -37.51 -13.54 -36.54
N GLU A 11 -37.17 -12.49 -37.32
CA GLU A 11 -35.79 -12.10 -37.62
C GLU A 11 -35.04 -11.64 -36.38
N MET A 12 -35.65 -10.81 -35.52
CA MET A 12 -35.04 -10.35 -34.27
C MET A 12 -34.81 -11.49 -33.28
N VAL A 13 -35.73 -12.45 -33.19
CA VAL A 13 -35.60 -13.66 -32.36
C VAL A 13 -34.48 -14.57 -32.89
N ALA A 14 -34.38 -14.74 -34.22
CA ALA A 14 -33.33 -15.51 -34.86
C ALA A 14 -31.95 -14.91 -34.66
N ASP A 15 -31.82 -13.59 -34.76
CA ASP A 15 -30.56 -12.88 -34.51
C ASP A 15 -30.13 -12.94 -33.03
N VAL A 16 -31.06 -12.82 -32.09
CA VAL A 16 -30.81 -13.00 -30.66
C VAL A 16 -30.39 -14.44 -30.39
N MET A 17 -31.07 -15.45 -30.97
CA MET A 17 -30.69 -16.86 -30.81
C MET A 17 -29.32 -17.17 -31.42
N ASN A 18 -28.98 -16.62 -32.58
CA ASN A 18 -27.67 -16.76 -33.18
C ASN A 18 -26.56 -16.11 -32.36
N SER A 19 -26.82 -14.94 -31.82
CA SER A 19 -25.94 -14.23 -30.89
C SER A 19 -25.70 -15.05 -29.61
N LEU A 20 -26.75 -15.60 -29.02
CA LEU A 20 -26.65 -16.47 -27.85
C LEU A 20 -25.87 -17.75 -28.12
N LYS A 21 -26.05 -18.40 -29.29
CA LYS A 21 -25.26 -19.55 -29.71
C LYS A 21 -23.79 -19.20 -29.86
N LYS A 22 -23.46 -18.04 -30.46
CA LYS A 22 -22.10 -17.52 -30.63
C LYS A 22 -21.44 -17.24 -29.28
N ILE A 23 -22.16 -16.59 -28.36
CA ILE A 23 -21.69 -16.32 -26.99
C ILE A 23 -21.46 -17.63 -26.22
N LYS A 24 -22.36 -18.61 -26.34
CA LYS A 24 -22.20 -19.93 -25.72
C LYS A 24 -20.97 -20.68 -26.27
N SER A 25 -20.74 -20.61 -27.58
CA SER A 25 -19.56 -21.15 -28.22
C SER A 25 -18.28 -20.50 -27.73
N LEU A 26 -18.26 -19.17 -27.58
CA LEU A 26 -17.14 -18.42 -27.01
C LEU A 26 -16.89 -18.80 -25.54
N ALA A 27 -17.94 -18.90 -24.71
CA ALA A 27 -17.82 -19.31 -23.30
C ALA A 27 -17.33 -20.75 -23.12
N SER A 28 -17.54 -21.61 -24.12
CA SER A 28 -17.06 -23.01 -24.13
C SER A 28 -15.62 -23.16 -24.63
N ASN A 29 -15.02 -22.11 -25.16
CA ASN A 29 -13.65 -22.11 -25.65
C ASN A 29 -12.66 -22.32 -24.49
N ARG A 30 -11.51 -22.99 -24.78
CA ARG A 30 -10.42 -23.23 -23.82
C ARG A 30 -9.82 -21.97 -23.22
N TYR A 31 -9.88 -20.86 -23.93
CA TYR A 31 -9.36 -19.55 -23.48
C TYR A 31 -10.38 -18.71 -22.69
N ALA A 32 -11.62 -19.16 -22.60
CA ALA A 32 -12.69 -18.39 -21.96
C ALA A 32 -12.44 -18.16 -20.46
N ILE A 33 -11.93 -19.16 -19.74
CA ILE A 33 -11.65 -19.02 -18.29
C ILE A 33 -10.47 -18.12 -18.01
N PRO A 34 -9.30 -18.28 -18.66
CA PRO A 34 -8.21 -17.32 -18.52
C PRO A 34 -8.64 -15.88 -18.79
N LEU A 35 -9.44 -15.67 -19.85
CA LEU A 35 -9.97 -14.34 -20.18
C LEU A 35 -10.97 -13.86 -19.13
N ALA A 36 -11.82 -14.71 -18.60
CA ALA A 36 -12.77 -14.35 -17.54
C ALA A 36 -12.04 -13.88 -16.25
N PHE A 37 -10.98 -14.58 -15.84
CA PHE A 37 -10.15 -14.16 -14.73
C PHE A 37 -9.47 -12.81 -15.00
N LEU A 38 -8.99 -12.59 -16.22
CA LEU A 38 -8.36 -11.34 -16.62
C LEU A 38 -9.36 -10.17 -16.59
N VAL A 39 -10.56 -10.34 -17.09
CA VAL A 39 -11.63 -9.33 -17.05
C VAL A 39 -11.95 -8.95 -15.61
N VAL A 40 -12.13 -9.94 -14.74
CA VAL A 40 -12.41 -9.66 -13.32
C VAL A 40 -11.21 -9.00 -12.63
N ALA A 41 -9.97 -9.40 -12.94
CA ALA A 41 -8.76 -8.76 -12.43
C ALA A 41 -8.66 -7.29 -12.86
N ILE A 42 -8.97 -6.98 -14.12
CA ILE A 42 -8.96 -5.60 -14.63
C ILE A 42 -10.05 -4.76 -13.94
N LEU A 43 -11.26 -5.29 -13.78
CA LEU A 43 -12.33 -4.58 -13.09
C LEU A 43 -12.04 -4.32 -11.61
N ALA A 44 -11.34 -5.23 -10.93
CA ALA A 44 -11.01 -5.09 -9.51
C ALA A 44 -9.74 -4.25 -9.26
N TYR A 45 -8.72 -4.37 -10.11
CA TYR A 45 -7.37 -3.82 -9.85
C TYR A 45 -6.87 -2.87 -10.94
N GLY A 46 -7.42 -2.94 -12.16
CA GLY A 46 -6.85 -2.31 -13.33
C GLY A 46 -7.40 -0.93 -13.67
N LEU A 47 -8.48 -0.45 -13.01
CA LEU A 47 -9.20 0.75 -13.45
C LEU A 47 -8.45 2.08 -13.18
N SER A 48 -7.36 2.04 -12.42
CA SER A 48 -6.57 3.24 -12.06
C SER A 48 -5.05 3.02 -12.14
N PHE A 49 -4.59 1.91 -12.73
CA PHE A 49 -3.19 1.50 -12.69
C PHE A 49 -2.19 2.57 -13.15
N TRP A 50 -2.57 3.41 -14.13
CA TRP A 50 -1.72 4.47 -14.70
C TRP A 50 -1.58 5.72 -13.82
N ARG A 51 -2.38 5.82 -12.74
CA ARG A 51 -2.40 6.96 -11.80
C ARG A 51 -1.78 6.61 -10.45
N LEU A 52 -1.39 5.37 -10.23
CA LEU A 52 -0.81 4.85 -9.00
C LEU A 52 0.71 5.00 -9.01
N GLY A 53 1.29 5.12 -7.81
CA GLY A 53 2.72 5.30 -7.60
C GLY A 53 3.45 4.08 -7.08
N PHE A 54 4.60 4.34 -6.43
CA PHE A 54 5.32 3.40 -5.58
C PHE A 54 4.99 3.68 -4.12
N TYR A 55 4.75 2.65 -3.34
CA TYR A 55 4.30 2.74 -1.95
C TYR A 55 5.18 1.90 -1.04
N TRP A 56 5.20 2.24 0.27
CA TRP A 56 5.88 1.47 1.31
C TRP A 56 7.30 1.09 0.92
N ASP A 57 7.73 -0.15 1.19
CA ASP A 57 9.04 -0.66 0.81
C ASP A 57 9.30 -0.66 -0.71
N GLY A 58 8.25 -0.60 -1.53
CA GLY A 58 8.38 -0.51 -2.98
C GLY A 58 9.03 0.80 -3.45
N LEU A 59 8.84 1.91 -2.74
CA LEU A 59 9.46 3.19 -3.06
C LEU A 59 10.99 3.16 -2.80
N PRO A 60 11.48 2.84 -1.58
CA PRO A 60 12.92 2.80 -1.32
C PRO A 60 13.65 1.70 -2.10
N ILE A 61 13.07 0.51 -2.29
CA ILE A 61 13.72 -0.56 -3.08
C ILE A 61 13.83 -0.13 -4.55
N SER A 62 12.83 0.59 -5.10
CA SER A 62 12.91 1.15 -6.46
C SER A 62 14.00 2.23 -6.56
N TRP A 63 14.11 3.10 -5.55
CA TRP A 63 15.18 4.09 -5.47
C TRP A 63 16.56 3.44 -5.46
N ILE A 64 16.79 2.41 -4.60
CA ILE A 64 18.03 1.64 -4.58
C ILE A 64 18.35 1.07 -5.97
N ARG A 65 17.36 0.43 -6.62
CA ARG A 65 17.59 -0.24 -7.90
C ARG A 65 17.91 0.72 -9.05
N TYR A 66 17.22 1.85 -9.13
CA TYR A 66 17.30 2.72 -10.28
C TYR A 66 18.22 3.93 -10.08
N GLN A 67 18.42 4.39 -8.84
CA GLN A 67 19.30 5.53 -8.55
C GLN A 67 20.68 5.09 -8.05
N LEU A 68 20.72 4.12 -7.14
CA LEU A 68 22.00 3.59 -6.62
C LEU A 68 22.55 2.43 -7.46
N GLY A 69 21.73 1.81 -8.29
CA GLY A 69 22.13 0.82 -9.27
C GLY A 69 22.10 -0.65 -8.80
N PRO A 70 22.58 -1.57 -9.67
CA PRO A 70 22.54 -3.01 -9.43
C PRO A 70 23.36 -3.48 -8.22
N GLU A 71 24.51 -2.85 -7.98
CA GLU A 71 25.38 -3.18 -6.87
C GLU A 71 24.73 -2.92 -5.52
N ALA A 72 24.11 -1.76 -5.36
CA ALA A 72 23.31 -1.42 -4.17
C ALA A 72 22.15 -2.40 -3.95
N THR A 73 21.48 -2.83 -5.03
CA THR A 73 20.42 -3.84 -4.95
C THR A 73 20.95 -5.17 -4.45
N THR A 74 22.10 -5.61 -4.95
CA THR A 74 22.77 -6.84 -4.51
C THR A 74 23.14 -6.75 -3.03
N LYS A 75 23.75 -5.64 -2.60
CA LYS A 75 24.10 -5.39 -1.20
C LYS A 75 22.87 -5.44 -0.30
N TYR A 76 21.78 -4.77 -0.67
CA TYR A 76 20.52 -4.76 0.11
C TYR A 76 19.95 -6.16 0.39
N PHE A 77 20.03 -7.07 -0.61
CA PHE A 77 19.47 -8.42 -0.47
C PHE A 77 20.50 -9.46 0.01
N SER A 78 21.80 -9.16 0.02
CA SER A 78 22.88 -10.13 0.29
C SER A 78 22.70 -10.86 1.62
N ASP A 79 22.35 -10.13 2.65
CA ASP A 79 22.31 -10.65 4.02
C ASP A 79 20.99 -11.36 4.38
N SER A 80 19.93 -11.14 3.58
CA SER A 80 18.62 -11.68 3.89
C SER A 80 18.08 -12.66 2.85
N ARG A 81 18.07 -12.27 1.57
CA ARG A 81 17.39 -13.01 0.49
C ARG A 81 18.12 -12.84 -0.86
N PRO A 82 19.36 -13.33 -1.02
CA PRO A 82 20.15 -13.07 -2.23
C PRO A 82 19.49 -13.58 -3.51
N VAL A 83 18.83 -14.75 -3.48
CA VAL A 83 18.10 -15.28 -4.65
C VAL A 83 16.92 -14.37 -5.03
N TRP A 84 16.28 -13.77 -4.05
CA TRP A 84 15.23 -12.78 -4.32
C TRP A 84 15.82 -11.48 -4.88
N GLY A 85 17.00 -11.06 -4.41
CA GLY A 85 17.75 -9.95 -4.99
C GLY A 85 18.04 -10.12 -6.48
N LEU A 86 18.42 -11.34 -6.92
CA LEU A 86 18.58 -11.65 -8.34
C LEU A 86 17.29 -11.46 -9.15
N LEU A 87 16.13 -11.77 -8.56
CA LEU A 87 14.86 -11.54 -9.21
C LEU A 87 14.58 -10.03 -9.41
N TYR A 88 14.88 -9.20 -8.40
CA TYR A 88 14.78 -7.73 -8.52
C TYR A 88 15.75 -7.17 -9.55
N GLN A 89 16.95 -7.72 -9.63
CA GLN A 89 17.92 -7.37 -10.68
C GLN A 89 17.33 -7.64 -12.06
N LEU A 90 16.88 -8.89 -12.31
CA LEU A 90 16.35 -9.30 -13.60
C LEU A 90 15.14 -8.46 -14.01
N THR A 91 14.17 -8.28 -13.11
CA THR A 91 12.96 -7.51 -13.41
C THR A 91 13.26 -6.02 -13.60
N GLY A 92 14.22 -5.45 -12.86
CA GLY A 92 14.67 -4.07 -13.03
C GLY A 92 15.48 -3.82 -14.31
N TYR A 93 16.00 -4.84 -14.98
CA TYR A 93 16.54 -4.72 -16.36
C TYR A 93 15.44 -4.71 -17.42
N ILE A 94 14.32 -5.41 -17.16
CA ILE A 94 13.22 -5.55 -18.14
C ILE A 94 12.25 -4.37 -18.03
N LEU A 95 11.93 -3.93 -16.81
CA LEU A 95 10.95 -2.90 -16.55
C LEU A 95 11.64 -1.59 -16.14
N PRO A 96 11.29 -0.46 -16.76
CA PRO A 96 11.79 0.86 -16.34
C PRO A 96 11.14 1.32 -15.03
N GLN A 97 11.64 2.41 -14.46
CA GLN A 97 11.11 3.05 -13.25
C GLN A 97 9.79 3.80 -13.51
N LYS A 98 8.80 3.10 -14.07
CA LYS A 98 7.46 3.63 -14.36
C LYS A 98 6.41 2.88 -13.55
N PRO A 99 5.80 3.51 -12.52
CA PRO A 99 4.86 2.84 -11.63
C PRO A 99 3.75 2.09 -12.35
N ALA A 100 3.19 2.66 -13.42
CA ALA A 100 2.13 2.03 -14.21
C ALA A 100 2.51 0.64 -14.76
N LEU A 101 3.76 0.46 -15.21
CA LEU A 101 4.22 -0.83 -15.72
C LEU A 101 4.37 -1.87 -14.59
N TRP A 102 4.79 -1.43 -13.40
CA TRP A 102 4.85 -2.28 -12.21
C TRP A 102 3.46 -2.67 -11.72
N GLN A 103 2.46 -1.78 -11.83
CA GLN A 103 1.06 -2.13 -11.55
C GLN A 103 0.53 -3.20 -12.51
N LEU A 104 0.79 -3.08 -13.82
CA LEU A 104 0.43 -4.10 -14.80
C LEU A 104 1.16 -5.42 -14.54
N PHE A 105 2.43 -5.38 -14.17
CA PHE A 105 3.23 -6.56 -13.84
C PHE A 105 2.68 -7.28 -12.61
N ALA A 106 2.25 -6.55 -11.59
CA ALA A 106 1.62 -7.12 -10.40
C ALA A 106 0.25 -7.77 -10.73
N ILE A 107 -0.58 -7.12 -11.56
CA ILE A 107 -1.86 -7.67 -12.03
C ILE A 107 -1.62 -8.94 -12.85
N PHE A 108 -0.63 -8.92 -13.74
CA PHE A 108 -0.28 -10.07 -14.57
C PHE A 108 0.12 -11.29 -13.72
N TRP A 109 1.02 -11.13 -12.73
CA TRP A 109 1.45 -12.27 -11.91
C TRP A 109 0.36 -12.75 -10.95
N ARG A 110 -0.49 -11.88 -10.47
CA ARG A 110 -1.68 -12.27 -9.71
C ARG A 110 -2.63 -13.10 -10.57
N TRP A 111 -2.93 -12.67 -11.79
CA TRP A 111 -3.73 -13.41 -12.76
C TRP A 111 -3.07 -14.75 -13.13
N ALA A 112 -1.79 -14.78 -13.43
CA ALA A 112 -1.04 -15.99 -13.77
C ALA A 112 -1.03 -16.99 -12.60
N GLY A 113 -0.87 -16.51 -11.36
CA GLY A 113 -0.96 -17.33 -10.16
C GLY A 113 -2.34 -17.98 -10.01
N VAL A 114 -3.41 -17.22 -10.20
CA VAL A 114 -4.78 -17.74 -10.15
C VAL A 114 -5.04 -18.74 -11.30
N LEU A 115 -4.49 -18.48 -12.49
CA LEU A 115 -4.57 -19.41 -13.61
C LEU A 115 -3.85 -20.74 -13.29
N ALA A 116 -2.66 -20.68 -12.70
CA ALA A 116 -1.93 -21.88 -12.28
C ALA A 116 -2.72 -22.65 -11.19
N PHE A 117 -3.32 -21.94 -10.23
CA PHE A 117 -4.20 -22.52 -9.22
C PHE A 117 -5.41 -23.23 -9.86
N TRP A 118 -6.10 -22.56 -10.76
CA TRP A 118 -7.23 -23.14 -11.48
C TRP A 118 -6.83 -24.41 -12.24
N LEU A 119 -5.68 -24.42 -12.92
CA LEU A 119 -5.17 -25.58 -13.64
C LEU A 119 -4.91 -26.79 -12.71
N VAL A 120 -4.47 -26.54 -11.48
CA VAL A 120 -4.34 -27.57 -10.43
C VAL A 120 -5.73 -28.07 -10.01
N MET A 121 -6.66 -27.14 -9.75
CA MET A 121 -8.02 -27.50 -9.31
C MET A 121 -8.81 -28.29 -10.37
N GLU A 122 -8.71 -27.92 -11.63
CA GLU A 122 -9.34 -28.68 -12.76
C GLU A 122 -8.89 -30.15 -12.80
N ARG A 123 -7.63 -30.42 -12.37
CA ARG A 123 -7.12 -31.79 -12.29
C ARG A 123 -7.55 -32.55 -11.06
N LEU A 124 -7.79 -31.83 -9.97
CA LEU A 124 -8.23 -32.45 -8.70
C LEU A 124 -9.73 -32.64 -8.63
N PHE A 125 -10.50 -31.79 -9.33
CA PHE A 125 -11.96 -31.76 -9.33
C PHE A 125 -12.52 -31.68 -10.76
N PRO A 126 -12.23 -32.65 -11.66
CA PRO A 126 -12.60 -32.56 -13.09
C PRO A 126 -14.10 -32.51 -13.33
N GLN A 127 -14.90 -33.08 -12.43
CA GLN A 127 -16.37 -33.12 -12.51
C GLN A 127 -17.02 -31.85 -11.92
N ARG A 128 -16.27 -31.02 -11.17
CA ARG A 128 -16.79 -29.85 -10.45
C ARG A 128 -16.18 -28.56 -11.00
N ARG A 129 -16.35 -28.33 -12.30
CA ARG A 129 -15.83 -27.13 -13.00
C ARG A 129 -16.43 -25.83 -12.50
N ASP A 130 -17.65 -25.88 -11.94
CA ASP A 130 -18.30 -24.78 -11.27
C ASP A 130 -17.53 -24.31 -10.02
N ILE A 131 -17.17 -25.27 -9.16
CA ILE A 131 -16.39 -24.99 -7.95
C ILE A 131 -15.00 -24.46 -8.30
N THR A 132 -14.30 -25.12 -9.25
CA THR A 132 -12.94 -24.72 -9.60
C THR A 132 -12.88 -23.28 -10.11
N PHE A 133 -13.88 -22.86 -10.88
CA PHE A 133 -13.99 -21.49 -11.38
C PHE A 133 -14.27 -20.48 -10.27
N LEU A 134 -15.31 -20.71 -9.45
CA LEU A 134 -15.70 -19.79 -8.36
C LEU A 134 -14.63 -19.71 -7.27
N LEU A 135 -14.03 -20.83 -6.89
CA LEU A 135 -12.93 -20.88 -5.93
C LEU A 135 -11.71 -20.10 -6.41
N SER A 136 -11.39 -20.17 -7.71
CA SER A 136 -10.30 -19.38 -8.29
C SER A 136 -10.60 -17.88 -8.27
N LEU A 137 -11.86 -17.48 -8.46
CA LEU A 137 -12.29 -16.08 -8.29
C LEU A 137 -12.21 -15.62 -6.83
N PHE A 138 -12.51 -16.48 -5.85
CA PHE A 138 -12.28 -16.17 -4.44
C PHE A 138 -10.79 -15.91 -4.16
N VAL A 139 -9.90 -16.75 -4.67
CA VAL A 139 -8.44 -16.56 -4.55
C VAL A 139 -8.01 -15.25 -5.24
N LEU A 140 -8.55 -14.95 -6.43
CA LEU A 140 -8.25 -13.71 -7.14
C LEU A 140 -8.59 -12.47 -6.31
N LEU A 141 -9.75 -12.49 -5.64
CA LEU A 141 -10.36 -11.31 -5.01
C LEU A 141 -10.34 -11.34 -3.47
N TYR A 142 -9.58 -12.26 -2.87
CA TYR A 142 -9.53 -12.41 -1.41
C TYR A 142 -9.37 -11.06 -0.69
N PRO A 143 -10.33 -10.66 0.15
CA PRO A 143 -10.34 -9.33 0.73
C PRO A 143 -9.47 -9.18 1.99
N GLY A 144 -8.81 -10.23 2.47
CA GLY A 144 -7.86 -10.14 3.57
C GLY A 144 -6.55 -9.44 3.20
N PHE A 145 -6.24 -9.34 1.90
CA PHE A 145 -5.02 -8.71 1.38
C PHE A 145 -5.34 -7.49 0.53
N ASN A 146 -4.88 -6.31 0.96
CA ASN A 146 -5.13 -5.03 0.29
C ASN A 146 -3.87 -4.31 -0.22
N GLN A 147 -2.71 -4.99 -0.30
CA GLN A 147 -1.44 -4.38 -0.75
C GLN A 147 -1.10 -4.68 -2.22
N GLN A 148 -2.10 -4.98 -3.04
CA GLN A 148 -1.92 -5.21 -4.48
C GLN A 148 -1.16 -4.05 -5.14
N TRP A 149 -1.41 -2.81 -4.70
CA TRP A 149 -0.89 -1.58 -5.30
C TRP A 149 0.50 -1.19 -4.82
N VAL A 150 1.05 -1.83 -3.79
CA VAL A 150 2.49 -1.81 -3.49
C VAL A 150 3.20 -2.70 -4.52
N SER A 151 3.04 -2.34 -5.79
CA SER A 151 3.27 -3.21 -6.95
C SER A 151 4.73 -3.60 -7.13
N TYR A 152 5.67 -2.70 -6.83
CA TYR A 152 7.10 -2.99 -6.92
C TYR A 152 7.51 -4.16 -6.02
N LEU A 153 6.92 -4.26 -4.82
CA LEU A 153 7.18 -5.34 -3.86
C LEU A 153 6.32 -6.59 -4.17
N TYR A 154 5.00 -6.42 -4.23
CA TYR A 154 4.08 -7.57 -4.27
C TYR A 154 3.94 -8.24 -5.64
N SER A 155 4.39 -7.62 -6.73
CA SER A 155 4.53 -8.34 -8.00
C SER A 155 5.46 -9.55 -7.87
N HIS A 156 6.53 -9.42 -7.09
CA HIS A 156 7.47 -10.50 -6.81
C HIS A 156 6.88 -11.56 -5.87
N PHE A 157 6.04 -11.17 -4.90
CA PHE A 157 5.28 -12.13 -4.09
C PHE A 157 4.34 -12.98 -4.95
N PHE A 158 3.61 -12.36 -5.87
CA PHE A 158 2.73 -13.08 -6.79
C PHE A 158 3.50 -13.97 -7.76
N LEU A 159 4.66 -13.54 -8.21
CA LEU A 159 5.55 -14.36 -9.04
C LEU A 159 6.04 -15.60 -8.29
N VAL A 160 6.46 -15.47 -7.04
CA VAL A 160 6.87 -16.58 -6.19
C VAL A 160 5.69 -17.52 -5.91
N LEU A 161 4.51 -16.96 -5.64
CA LEU A 161 3.27 -17.74 -5.51
C LEU A 161 2.95 -18.51 -6.80
N PHE A 162 3.12 -17.88 -7.96
CA PHE A 162 2.98 -18.56 -9.25
C PHE A 162 3.96 -19.73 -9.36
N PHE A 163 5.21 -19.60 -8.95
CA PHE A 163 6.19 -20.70 -8.98
C PHE A 163 5.72 -21.90 -8.15
N LEU A 164 5.19 -21.69 -6.94
CA LEU A 164 4.61 -22.74 -6.11
C LEU A 164 3.48 -23.49 -6.86
N LEU A 165 2.49 -22.73 -7.34
CA LEU A 165 1.29 -23.30 -7.96
C LEU A 165 1.59 -23.95 -9.31
N PHE A 166 2.48 -23.34 -10.09
CA PHE A 166 2.93 -23.90 -11.36
C PHE A 166 3.75 -25.17 -11.17
N SER A 167 4.56 -25.23 -10.12
CA SER A 167 5.26 -26.44 -9.71
C SER A 167 4.29 -27.59 -9.38
N TRP A 168 3.19 -27.32 -8.68
CA TRP A 168 2.13 -28.30 -8.42
C TRP A 168 1.47 -28.77 -9.71
N TYR A 169 1.17 -27.86 -10.64
CA TYR A 169 0.62 -28.20 -11.95
C TYR A 169 1.56 -29.08 -12.77
N LEU A 170 2.85 -28.73 -12.83
CA LEU A 170 3.88 -29.52 -13.56
C LEU A 170 4.06 -30.92 -12.96
N MET A 171 4.02 -31.01 -11.61
CA MET A 171 4.04 -32.31 -10.91
C MET A 171 2.86 -33.19 -11.34
N LEU A 172 1.65 -32.64 -11.42
CA LEU A 172 0.45 -33.33 -11.90
C LEU A 172 0.53 -33.67 -13.41
N ARG A 173 1.43 -33.01 -14.15
CA ARG A 173 1.77 -33.32 -15.56
C ARG A 173 2.94 -34.29 -15.70
N GLU A 174 3.42 -34.83 -14.57
CA GLU A 174 4.58 -35.76 -14.52
C GLU A 174 5.89 -35.12 -15.03
N LYS A 175 5.99 -33.79 -15.06
CA LYS A 175 7.20 -33.02 -15.40
C LYS A 175 8.06 -32.77 -14.17
N THR A 176 8.56 -33.84 -13.55
CA THR A 176 9.18 -33.80 -12.20
C THR A 176 10.35 -32.82 -12.10
N VAL A 177 11.31 -32.87 -13.05
CA VAL A 177 12.51 -32.01 -12.98
C VAL A 177 12.14 -30.53 -13.01
N LEU A 178 11.25 -30.13 -13.93
CA LEU A 178 10.80 -28.74 -14.05
C LEU A 178 9.96 -28.33 -12.84
N ALA A 179 9.15 -29.23 -12.28
CA ALA A 179 8.40 -29.00 -11.04
C ALA A 179 9.32 -28.82 -9.84
N MET A 180 10.40 -29.57 -9.71
CA MET A 180 11.42 -29.41 -8.67
C MET A 180 12.14 -28.06 -8.79
N PHE A 181 12.48 -27.65 -10.02
CA PHE A 181 13.10 -26.34 -10.28
C PHE A 181 12.23 -25.19 -9.77
N PHE A 182 10.94 -25.16 -10.13
CA PHE A 182 10.03 -24.12 -9.64
C PHE A 182 9.75 -24.22 -8.13
N SER A 183 9.78 -25.42 -7.54
CA SER A 183 9.71 -25.60 -6.09
C SER A 183 10.93 -24.99 -5.40
N ALA A 184 12.14 -25.25 -5.92
CA ALA A 184 13.36 -24.67 -5.40
C ALA A 184 13.34 -23.12 -5.46
N LEU A 185 12.90 -22.55 -6.59
CA LEU A 185 12.76 -21.09 -6.71
C LEU A 185 11.80 -20.51 -5.66
N ASN A 186 10.62 -21.13 -5.47
CA ASN A 186 9.69 -20.69 -4.42
C ASN A 186 10.34 -20.73 -3.02
N LEU A 187 10.98 -21.84 -2.66
CA LEU A 187 11.55 -22.05 -1.34
C LEU A 187 12.77 -21.16 -1.03
N LEU A 188 13.58 -20.86 -2.08
CA LEU A 188 14.76 -20.01 -1.94
C LEU A 188 14.43 -18.51 -1.80
N MET A 189 13.31 -18.08 -2.38
CA MET A 189 12.99 -16.66 -2.49
C MET A 189 12.19 -16.14 -1.29
N LEU A 190 11.15 -16.87 -0.82
CA LEU A 190 10.21 -16.32 0.15
C LEU A 190 9.66 -17.37 1.12
N GLU A 191 9.71 -17.10 2.41
CA GLU A 191 9.27 -18.01 3.48
C GLU A 191 7.74 -18.11 3.62
N TYR A 192 7.01 -17.13 3.13
CA TYR A 192 5.54 -17.02 3.30
C TYR A 192 4.78 -18.25 2.85
N PHE A 193 5.25 -18.91 1.78
CA PHE A 193 4.58 -20.05 1.17
C PHE A 193 5.27 -21.38 1.45
N PHE A 194 6.32 -21.38 2.28
CA PHE A 194 7.19 -22.52 2.51
C PHE A 194 6.41 -23.77 2.96
N LEU A 195 5.57 -23.64 3.99
CA LEU A 195 4.82 -24.77 4.52
C LEU A 195 3.66 -25.23 3.64
N LEU A 196 3.23 -24.41 2.66
CA LEU A 196 2.24 -24.87 1.67
C LEU A 196 2.76 -26.01 0.78
N GLU A 197 4.08 -26.21 0.70
CA GLU A 197 4.67 -27.38 0.04
C GLU A 197 4.19 -28.73 0.64
N PHE A 198 3.80 -28.76 1.90
CA PHE A 198 3.22 -29.93 2.54
C PHE A 198 1.80 -30.28 2.03
N MET A 199 1.21 -29.46 1.16
CA MET A 199 0.01 -29.83 0.41
C MET A 199 0.27 -30.84 -0.70
N ARG A 200 1.54 -31.01 -1.18
CA ARG A 200 1.87 -31.93 -2.28
C ARG A 200 1.40 -33.36 -2.08
N PRO A 201 1.65 -34.02 -0.91
CA PRO A 201 1.17 -35.38 -0.72
C PRO A 201 -0.34 -35.52 -0.83
N LEU A 202 -1.11 -34.52 -0.35
CA LEU A 202 -2.56 -34.52 -0.48
C LEU A 202 -3.00 -34.35 -1.94
N ILE A 203 -2.33 -33.46 -2.69
CA ILE A 203 -2.55 -33.24 -4.13
C ILE A 203 -2.26 -34.51 -4.92
N ILE A 204 -1.12 -35.19 -4.67
CA ILE A 204 -0.73 -36.45 -5.31
C ILE A 204 -1.74 -37.53 -4.95
N PHE A 205 -2.03 -37.74 -3.68
CA PHE A 205 -2.96 -38.75 -3.21
C PHE A 205 -4.34 -38.63 -3.85
N ARG A 206 -4.85 -37.37 -3.94
CA ARG A 206 -6.12 -37.08 -4.62
C ARG A 206 -6.07 -37.39 -6.12
N SER A 207 -4.99 -37.02 -6.82
CA SER A 207 -4.83 -37.27 -8.26
C SER A 207 -4.75 -38.74 -8.61
N LEU A 208 -4.45 -39.61 -7.66
CA LEU A 208 -4.37 -41.06 -7.82
C LEU A 208 -5.69 -41.77 -7.47
N GLN A 209 -6.73 -41.04 -7.06
CA GLN A 209 -7.97 -41.64 -6.53
C GLN A 209 -8.75 -42.42 -7.62
N ASP A 210 -8.71 -41.96 -8.86
CA ASP A 210 -9.47 -42.55 -9.99
C ASP A 210 -8.74 -43.73 -10.67
N LYS A 211 -7.52 -44.08 -10.19
CA LYS A 211 -6.77 -45.22 -10.67
C LYS A 211 -7.14 -46.45 -9.83
N SER A 212 -7.32 -47.62 -10.50
CA SER A 212 -7.64 -48.94 -9.86
C SER A 212 -6.47 -49.48 -9.02
N MET A 213 -6.07 -48.73 -7.99
CA MET A 213 -4.95 -49.06 -7.13
C MET A 213 -5.44 -49.35 -5.69
N SER A 214 -4.75 -50.28 -5.00
CA SER A 214 -5.01 -50.50 -3.57
C SER A 214 -4.67 -49.25 -2.75
N LYS A 215 -5.27 -49.08 -1.55
CA LYS A 215 -4.95 -47.95 -0.67
C LYS A 215 -3.46 -47.92 -0.33
N ARG A 216 -2.84 -49.08 -0.07
CA ARG A 216 -1.41 -49.20 0.25
C ARG A 216 -0.54 -48.74 -0.91
N ASP A 217 -0.82 -49.17 -2.12
CA ASP A 217 -0.05 -48.81 -3.33
C ASP A 217 -0.18 -47.30 -3.60
N ARG A 218 -1.35 -46.74 -3.34
CA ARG A 218 -1.57 -45.30 -3.44
C ARG A 218 -0.71 -44.51 -2.46
N TYR A 219 -0.63 -44.93 -1.18
CA TYR A 219 0.26 -44.30 -0.19
C TYR A 219 1.74 -44.41 -0.60
N LEU A 220 2.19 -45.61 -0.99
CA LEU A 220 3.58 -45.83 -1.42
C LEU A 220 3.92 -44.97 -2.63
N LYS A 221 3.02 -44.92 -3.63
CA LYS A 221 3.23 -44.08 -4.81
C LYS A 221 3.23 -42.58 -4.47
N THR A 222 2.35 -42.13 -3.57
CA THR A 222 2.34 -40.73 -3.09
C THR A 222 3.68 -40.38 -2.45
N LEU A 223 4.19 -41.22 -1.56
CA LEU A 223 5.49 -41.01 -0.92
C LEU A 223 6.63 -40.99 -1.93
N LYS A 224 6.67 -41.94 -2.84
CA LYS A 224 7.70 -42.01 -3.91
C LYS A 224 7.72 -40.80 -4.82
N VAL A 225 6.56 -40.27 -5.18
CA VAL A 225 6.46 -39.04 -6.01
C VAL A 225 6.81 -37.79 -5.22
N TRP A 226 6.52 -37.74 -3.88
CA TRP A 226 6.80 -36.61 -3.01
C TRP A 226 8.26 -36.54 -2.57
N LEU A 227 8.96 -37.64 -2.44
CA LEU A 227 10.33 -37.75 -1.94
C LEU A 227 11.33 -36.77 -2.58
N PRO A 228 11.35 -36.56 -3.91
CA PRO A 228 12.24 -35.58 -4.56
C PRO A 228 12.03 -34.16 -4.05
N TYR A 229 10.79 -33.74 -3.79
CA TYR A 229 10.45 -32.40 -3.30
C TYR A 229 10.85 -32.22 -1.83
N ILE A 230 10.76 -33.27 -1.00
CA ILE A 230 11.34 -33.28 0.35
C ILE A 230 12.85 -33.07 0.27
N GLY A 231 13.53 -33.72 -0.67
CA GLY A 231 14.96 -33.51 -0.91
C GLY A 231 15.29 -32.07 -1.23
N VAL A 232 14.53 -31.43 -2.15
CA VAL A 232 14.69 -30.01 -2.46
C VAL A 232 14.49 -29.13 -1.21
N MET A 233 13.43 -29.41 -0.43
CA MET A 233 13.13 -28.64 0.78
C MET A 233 14.25 -28.76 1.83
N ILE A 234 14.77 -29.99 2.06
CA ILE A 234 15.89 -30.23 2.98
C ILE A 234 17.13 -29.45 2.52
N LEU A 235 17.47 -29.52 1.21
CA LEU A 235 18.62 -28.79 0.67
C LEU A 235 18.48 -27.29 0.86
N VAL A 236 17.29 -26.72 0.65
CA VAL A 236 17.05 -25.28 0.85
C VAL A 236 17.14 -24.91 2.34
N VAL A 237 16.60 -25.74 3.24
CA VAL A 237 16.71 -25.50 4.69
C VAL A 237 18.17 -25.55 5.13
N LEU A 238 18.94 -26.55 4.68
CA LEU A 238 20.38 -26.65 4.97
C LEU A 238 21.14 -25.46 4.42
N TYR A 239 20.90 -25.07 3.18
CA TYR A 239 21.52 -23.89 2.57
C TYR A 239 21.24 -22.64 3.40
N ARG A 240 19.99 -22.39 3.80
CA ARG A 240 19.62 -21.24 4.64
C ARG A 240 20.26 -21.29 6.01
N SER A 241 20.30 -22.46 6.65
CA SER A 241 20.86 -22.64 8.00
C SER A 241 22.38 -22.53 8.05
N LEU A 242 23.07 -22.92 6.99
CA LEU A 242 24.55 -22.96 6.95
C LEU A 242 25.17 -21.72 6.34
N VAL A 243 24.47 -21.07 5.37
CA VAL A 243 25.01 -19.95 4.61
C VAL A 243 24.56 -18.61 5.16
N PHE A 244 23.35 -18.55 5.76
CA PHE A 244 22.80 -17.31 6.30
C PHE A 244 22.76 -17.34 7.83
N SER A 245 23.67 -16.60 8.46
CA SER A 245 23.54 -16.22 9.85
C SER A 245 22.60 -15.01 9.94
N HIS A 246 21.29 -15.24 9.95
CA HIS A 246 20.38 -14.14 10.29
C HIS A 246 20.51 -13.86 11.78
N PRO A 247 20.70 -12.60 12.20
CA PRO A 247 20.18 -12.18 13.48
C PRO A 247 18.66 -12.39 13.37
N GLY A 248 18.16 -13.52 13.90
CA GLY A 248 16.72 -13.82 13.84
C GLY A 248 15.92 -12.66 14.39
N PHE A 249 14.67 -12.55 13.99
CA PHE A 249 13.71 -11.67 14.68
C PHE A 249 13.64 -12.08 16.14
N GLY A 250 14.53 -11.64 16.99
CA GLY A 250 14.70 -11.85 18.42
C GLY A 250 13.70 -12.71 19.24
N TYR A 251 12.72 -13.36 18.57
CA TYR A 251 11.71 -14.21 19.16
C TYR A 251 11.95 -15.69 18.82
N SER A 252 12.19 -16.48 19.86
CA SER A 252 12.28 -17.94 19.77
C SER A 252 11.14 -18.56 20.57
N LEU A 253 10.18 -19.18 19.87
CA LEU A 253 9.05 -19.86 20.50
C LEU A 253 9.52 -20.96 21.46
N THR A 254 10.60 -21.65 21.11
CA THR A 254 11.15 -22.74 21.95
C THR A 254 11.75 -22.22 23.25
N GLU A 255 12.47 -21.10 23.21
CA GLU A 255 13.03 -20.45 24.39
C GLU A 255 11.92 -19.90 25.30
N GLU A 256 10.91 -19.26 24.74
CA GLU A 256 9.78 -18.73 25.48
C GLU A 256 8.94 -19.85 26.11
N LEU A 257 8.74 -20.99 25.40
CA LEU A 257 8.05 -22.15 25.94
C LEU A 257 8.83 -22.80 27.13
N VAL A 258 10.16 -22.74 27.09
CA VAL A 258 11.00 -23.24 28.21
C VAL A 258 10.92 -22.28 29.39
N ARG A 259 10.95 -20.96 29.16
CA ARG A 259 10.91 -19.94 30.22
C ARG A 259 9.54 -19.85 30.91
N ASN A 260 8.46 -19.83 30.12
CA ASN A 260 7.09 -19.67 30.62
C ASN A 260 6.11 -20.55 29.83
N PRO A 261 6.05 -21.88 30.10
CA PRO A 261 5.30 -22.82 29.28
C PRO A 261 3.78 -22.51 29.24
N LEU A 262 3.17 -22.14 30.36
CA LEU A 262 1.74 -21.87 30.43
C LEU A 262 1.39 -20.52 29.75
N GLY A 263 2.13 -19.46 30.06
CA GLY A 263 1.91 -18.14 29.47
C GLY A 263 2.11 -18.15 27.96
N THR A 264 3.21 -18.76 27.49
CA THR A 264 3.49 -18.86 26.05
C THR A 264 2.47 -19.71 25.31
N SER A 265 2.03 -20.82 25.91
CA SER A 265 0.97 -21.67 25.32
C SER A 265 -0.36 -20.92 25.21
N THR A 266 -0.74 -20.15 26.23
CA THR A 266 -1.97 -19.33 26.20
C THR A 266 -1.89 -18.27 25.12
N GLN A 267 -0.77 -17.54 25.01
CA GLN A 267 -0.55 -16.55 23.95
C GLN A 267 -0.55 -17.18 22.56
N LEU A 268 0.04 -18.37 22.42
CA LEU A 268 0.03 -19.09 21.14
C LEU A 268 -1.40 -19.47 20.71
N VAL A 269 -2.22 -19.97 21.63
CA VAL A 269 -3.64 -20.26 21.37
C VAL A 269 -4.40 -18.99 20.96
N GLU A 270 -4.18 -17.88 21.66
CA GLU A 270 -4.78 -16.57 21.32
C GLU A 270 -4.36 -16.11 19.91
N ARG A 271 -3.08 -16.20 19.57
CA ARG A 271 -2.55 -15.85 18.24
C ARG A 271 -3.17 -16.73 17.14
N ILE A 272 -3.29 -18.03 17.38
CA ILE A 272 -3.92 -18.96 16.45
C ILE A 272 -5.39 -18.57 16.23
N PHE A 273 -6.14 -18.39 17.32
CA PHE A 273 -7.56 -18.04 17.22
C PHE A 273 -7.77 -16.68 16.56
N SER A 274 -7.03 -15.66 16.98
CA SER A 274 -7.07 -14.31 16.39
C SER A 274 -6.68 -14.32 14.92
N GLY A 275 -5.61 -15.03 14.54
CA GLY A 275 -5.17 -15.15 13.15
C GLY A 275 -6.20 -15.88 12.28
N LEU A 276 -6.82 -16.96 12.78
CA LEU A 276 -7.90 -17.66 12.06
C LEU A 276 -9.13 -16.78 11.91
N TRP A 277 -9.58 -16.11 12.99
CA TRP A 277 -10.70 -15.17 12.91
C TRP A 277 -10.44 -14.06 11.89
N THR A 278 -9.28 -13.43 11.99
CA THR A 278 -8.86 -12.34 11.10
C THR A 278 -8.87 -12.75 9.63
N THR A 279 -8.28 -13.91 9.31
CA THR A 279 -8.09 -14.35 7.92
C THR A 279 -9.31 -15.03 7.30
N THR A 280 -10.26 -15.51 8.12
CA THR A 280 -11.47 -16.17 7.63
C THR A 280 -12.69 -15.26 7.75
N VAL A 281 -13.13 -14.93 8.96
CA VAL A 281 -14.37 -14.17 9.17
C VAL A 281 -14.18 -12.69 8.88
N ALA A 282 -13.24 -12.04 9.59
CA ALA A 282 -13.04 -10.60 9.48
C ALA A 282 -12.59 -10.18 8.07
N ALA A 283 -11.75 -10.98 7.40
CA ALA A 283 -11.35 -10.73 6.02
C ALA A 283 -12.54 -10.67 5.06
N TRP A 284 -13.44 -11.64 5.11
CA TRP A 284 -14.61 -11.66 4.23
C TRP A 284 -15.65 -10.61 4.58
N LEU A 285 -15.74 -10.21 5.85
CA LEU A 285 -16.63 -9.11 6.26
C LEU A 285 -16.20 -7.77 5.65
N GLN A 286 -14.92 -7.58 5.30
CA GLN A 286 -14.48 -6.36 4.58
C GLN A 286 -15.18 -6.19 3.22
N ALA A 287 -15.59 -7.27 2.55
CA ALA A 287 -16.36 -7.18 1.31
C ALA A 287 -17.69 -6.44 1.47
N PHE A 288 -18.25 -6.41 2.69
CA PHE A 288 -19.50 -5.73 3.03
C PHE A 288 -19.30 -4.30 3.56
N GLN A 289 -18.09 -3.75 3.48
CA GLN A 289 -17.83 -2.34 3.76
C GLN A 289 -18.15 -1.51 2.52
N PHE A 290 -19.30 -0.86 2.54
CA PHE A 290 -19.80 -0.04 1.44
C PHE A 290 -19.22 1.39 1.47
N PRO A 291 -19.10 2.05 0.31
CA PRO A 291 -18.71 3.45 0.26
C PRO A 291 -19.81 4.34 0.87
N ILE A 292 -19.39 5.38 1.59
CA ILE A 292 -20.27 6.42 2.12
C ILE A 292 -20.13 7.65 1.21
N PRO A 293 -21.16 8.08 0.46
CA PRO A 293 -21.05 9.14 -0.56
C PRO A 293 -20.40 10.44 -0.06
N ASN A 294 -20.70 10.84 1.17
CA ASN A 294 -20.15 12.07 1.78
C ASN A 294 -18.67 11.95 2.15
N VAL A 295 -18.13 10.73 2.30
CA VAL A 295 -16.72 10.49 2.67
C VAL A 295 -15.92 10.06 1.45
N THR A 296 -16.42 9.08 0.69
CA THR A 296 -15.72 8.53 -0.48
C THR A 296 -15.93 9.36 -1.74
N GLY A 297 -16.95 10.21 -1.77
CA GLY A 297 -17.36 10.99 -2.93
C GLY A 297 -18.34 10.23 -3.84
N MET A 298 -19.28 10.98 -4.46
CA MET A 298 -20.33 10.42 -5.30
C MET A 298 -19.77 9.64 -6.50
N ARG A 299 -18.72 10.15 -7.16
CA ARG A 299 -18.09 9.49 -8.32
C ARG A 299 -17.52 8.12 -7.97
N THR A 300 -16.84 8.01 -6.85
CA THR A 300 -16.28 6.73 -6.34
C THR A 300 -17.39 5.75 -5.98
N THR A 301 -18.46 6.24 -5.34
CA THR A 301 -19.62 5.42 -4.97
C THR A 301 -20.34 4.87 -6.20
N LEU A 302 -20.53 5.68 -7.24
CA LEU A 302 -21.10 5.23 -8.50
C LEU A 302 -20.20 4.22 -9.21
N LEU A 303 -18.90 4.48 -9.28
CA LEU A 303 -17.95 3.55 -9.89
C LEU A 303 -17.93 2.19 -9.15
N TYR A 304 -17.97 2.22 -7.82
CA TYR A 304 -18.12 1.01 -7.00
C TYR A 304 -19.38 0.22 -7.38
N ALA A 305 -20.52 0.88 -7.47
CA ALA A 305 -21.78 0.23 -7.83
C ALA A 305 -21.71 -0.39 -9.24
N VAL A 306 -21.14 0.35 -10.20
CA VAL A 306 -20.94 -0.14 -11.58
C VAL A 306 -20.04 -1.39 -11.60
N VAL A 307 -18.93 -1.38 -10.88
CA VAL A 307 -18.00 -2.53 -10.85
C VAL A 307 -18.65 -3.74 -10.19
N VAL A 308 -19.34 -3.56 -9.05
CA VAL A 308 -20.06 -4.64 -8.38
C VAL A 308 -21.10 -5.26 -9.30
N LEU A 309 -21.93 -4.45 -9.95
CA LEU A 309 -22.96 -4.91 -10.87
C LEU A 309 -22.37 -5.57 -12.13
N ALA A 310 -21.30 -4.99 -12.70
CA ALA A 310 -20.62 -5.54 -13.87
C ALA A 310 -20.00 -6.91 -13.57
N VAL A 311 -19.30 -7.06 -12.44
CA VAL A 311 -18.73 -8.35 -12.02
C VAL A 311 -19.84 -9.35 -11.70
N PHE A 312 -20.90 -8.93 -11.01
CA PHE A 312 -22.05 -9.79 -10.73
C PHE A 312 -22.69 -10.33 -12.03
N ALA A 313 -23.04 -9.43 -12.94
CA ALA A 313 -23.67 -9.79 -14.20
C ALA A 313 -22.73 -10.69 -15.06
N PHE A 314 -21.46 -10.32 -15.14
CA PHE A 314 -20.46 -11.05 -15.91
C PHE A 314 -20.30 -12.48 -15.36
N VAL A 315 -20.03 -12.65 -14.07
CA VAL A 315 -19.83 -13.98 -13.45
C VAL A 315 -21.10 -14.80 -13.49
N PHE A 316 -22.28 -14.18 -13.26
CA PHE A 316 -23.58 -14.87 -13.34
C PHE A 316 -23.86 -15.42 -14.75
N VAL A 317 -23.72 -14.56 -15.76
CA VAL A 317 -23.95 -14.93 -17.17
C VAL A 317 -22.93 -15.98 -17.62
N PHE A 318 -21.64 -15.75 -17.33
CA PHE A 318 -20.55 -16.66 -17.71
C PHE A 318 -20.75 -18.05 -17.09
N ASN A 319 -21.07 -18.11 -15.78
CA ASN A 319 -21.32 -19.38 -15.10
C ASN A 319 -22.56 -20.10 -15.67
N ARG A 320 -23.63 -19.38 -15.98
CA ARG A 320 -24.85 -19.93 -16.56
C ARG A 320 -24.65 -20.46 -17.99
N LEU A 321 -23.86 -19.78 -18.81
CA LEU A 321 -23.57 -20.21 -20.19
C LEU A 321 -22.71 -21.46 -20.23
N ARG A 322 -21.77 -21.59 -19.28
CA ARG A 322 -20.81 -22.68 -19.21
C ARG A 322 -21.37 -23.94 -18.53
N ASN A 323 -22.11 -23.79 -17.46
CA ASN A 323 -22.62 -24.88 -16.62
C ASN A 323 -24.05 -25.25 -16.97
N SER A 324 -24.27 -25.74 -18.18
CA SER A 324 -25.62 -26.19 -18.62
C SER A 324 -26.08 -27.51 -17.97
N GLN A 325 -25.18 -28.27 -17.34
CA GLN A 325 -25.49 -29.47 -16.54
C GLN A 325 -24.74 -29.35 -15.21
N VAL A 326 -25.44 -28.91 -14.18
CA VAL A 326 -24.88 -28.80 -12.82
C VAL A 326 -25.00 -30.17 -12.17
N GLU A 327 -23.88 -30.85 -11.94
CA GLU A 327 -23.84 -31.97 -11.01
C GLU A 327 -24.13 -31.44 -9.60
N LEU A 328 -25.09 -32.07 -8.93
CA LEU A 328 -25.44 -31.72 -7.54
C LEU A 328 -24.22 -32.03 -6.65
N GLY A 329 -23.67 -30.99 -6.02
CA GLY A 329 -22.61 -31.14 -5.04
C GLY A 329 -23.06 -32.04 -3.88
N THR A 330 -22.21 -32.94 -3.47
CA THR A 330 -22.49 -33.82 -2.35
C THR A 330 -22.03 -33.20 -1.03
N LYS A 331 -22.66 -33.56 0.10
CA LYS A 331 -22.16 -33.18 1.45
C LYS A 331 -20.68 -33.60 1.66
N ARG A 332 -20.25 -34.64 0.95
CA ARG A 332 -18.87 -35.11 0.96
C ARG A 332 -17.90 -34.11 0.31
N ASP A 333 -18.31 -33.46 -0.78
CA ASP A 333 -17.51 -32.42 -1.43
C ASP A 333 -17.37 -31.20 -0.54
N ALA A 334 -18.46 -30.78 0.11
CA ALA A 334 -18.43 -29.69 1.08
C ALA A 334 -17.48 -29.96 2.25
N LEU A 335 -17.56 -31.15 2.85
CA LEU A 335 -16.66 -31.58 3.92
C LEU A 335 -15.20 -31.67 3.46
N LEU A 336 -14.95 -32.14 2.24
CA LEU A 336 -13.61 -32.19 1.68
C LEU A 336 -13.02 -30.79 1.52
N LEU A 337 -13.79 -29.83 0.99
CA LEU A 337 -13.35 -28.44 0.85
C LEU A 337 -13.08 -27.80 2.21
N VAL A 338 -13.95 -27.99 3.20
CA VAL A 338 -13.74 -27.51 4.57
C VAL A 338 -12.47 -28.11 5.17
N SER A 339 -12.25 -29.43 5.03
CA SER A 339 -11.06 -30.12 5.57
C SER A 339 -9.77 -29.59 4.93
N LEU A 340 -9.77 -29.42 3.60
CA LEU A 340 -8.64 -28.82 2.88
C LEU A 340 -8.40 -27.37 3.33
N GLY A 341 -9.48 -26.61 3.54
CA GLY A 341 -9.44 -25.25 4.06
C GLY A 341 -8.74 -25.18 5.42
N VAL A 342 -9.13 -26.05 6.36
CA VAL A 342 -8.53 -26.11 7.69
C VAL A 342 -7.04 -26.48 7.63
N ILE A 343 -6.67 -27.45 6.82
CA ILE A 343 -5.26 -27.85 6.65
C ILE A 343 -4.45 -26.71 6.05
N LEU A 344 -4.96 -26.02 5.01
CA LEU A 344 -4.29 -24.88 4.39
C LEU A 344 -4.16 -23.69 5.32
N LEU A 345 -5.15 -23.43 6.18
CA LEU A 345 -5.08 -22.38 7.22
C LEU A 345 -3.96 -22.73 8.25
N GLY A 346 -3.87 -23.99 8.67
CA GLY A 346 -2.80 -24.44 9.54
C GLY A 346 -1.43 -24.26 8.93
N LEU A 347 -1.22 -24.79 7.71
CA LEU A 347 0.06 -24.67 6.99
C LEU A 347 0.43 -23.21 6.69
N GLY A 348 -0.55 -22.36 6.33
CA GLY A 348 -0.31 -20.94 6.09
C GLY A 348 -0.03 -20.15 7.37
N GLY A 349 -0.58 -20.58 8.52
CA GLY A 349 -0.49 -19.85 9.79
C GLY A 349 0.74 -20.17 10.63
N ILE A 350 1.22 -21.41 10.61
CA ILE A 350 2.35 -21.86 11.45
C ILE A 350 3.57 -20.93 11.39
N PRO A 351 4.03 -20.42 10.22
CA PRO A 351 5.18 -19.53 10.18
C PRO A 351 4.98 -18.27 11.03
N PHE A 352 3.79 -17.68 10.97
CA PHE A 352 3.47 -16.42 11.67
C PHE A 352 3.25 -16.64 13.17
N TRP A 353 2.56 -17.72 13.53
CA TRP A 353 2.31 -18.06 14.94
C TRP A 353 3.59 -18.43 15.67
N ALA A 354 4.51 -19.14 14.99
CA ALA A 354 5.80 -19.55 15.55
C ALA A 354 6.81 -18.40 15.67
N THR A 355 6.70 -17.34 14.86
CA THR A 355 7.63 -16.19 14.87
C THR A 355 7.05 -14.95 15.54
N ASN A 356 5.87 -15.03 16.16
CA ASN A 356 5.16 -13.91 16.77
C ASN A 356 4.89 -12.73 15.81
N ILE A 357 4.80 -12.98 14.51
CA ILE A 357 4.45 -11.94 13.53
C ILE A 357 2.93 -11.70 13.57
N PRO A 358 2.46 -10.46 13.77
CA PRO A 358 1.05 -10.19 13.89
C PRO A 358 0.30 -10.44 12.57
N VAL A 359 -0.85 -11.09 12.66
CA VAL A 359 -1.78 -11.32 11.55
C VAL A 359 -2.99 -10.41 11.72
N THR A 360 -2.99 -9.25 11.08
CA THR A 360 -4.06 -8.27 11.15
C THR A 360 -4.55 -7.87 9.76
N LEU A 361 -5.66 -7.11 9.68
CA LEU A 361 -6.15 -6.55 8.41
C LEU A 361 -5.64 -5.12 8.16
N GLY A 362 -4.94 -4.54 9.14
CA GLY A 362 -4.31 -3.24 9.03
C GLY A 362 -3.02 -3.28 8.19
N PHE A 363 -2.77 -2.21 7.45
CA PHE A 363 -1.51 -1.99 6.75
C PHE A 363 -0.38 -1.72 7.77
N PRO A 364 0.85 -2.24 7.59
CA PRO A 364 1.33 -3.17 6.55
C PRO A 364 1.23 -4.67 6.95
N ALA A 365 0.71 -4.99 8.14
CA ALA A 365 0.73 -6.33 8.69
C ALA A 365 -0.22 -7.33 7.97
N ASN A 366 -1.22 -6.82 7.22
CA ASN A 366 -2.13 -7.66 6.43
C ASN A 366 -1.44 -8.44 5.28
N ARG A 367 -0.16 -8.19 5.01
CA ARG A 367 0.67 -9.03 4.13
C ARG A 367 0.72 -10.49 4.58
N ALA A 368 0.66 -10.75 5.89
CA ALA A 368 0.65 -12.09 6.45
C ALA A 368 -0.56 -12.92 5.97
N THR A 369 -1.68 -12.27 5.62
CA THR A 369 -2.91 -12.96 5.20
C THR A 369 -2.77 -13.69 3.84
N LEU A 370 -1.74 -13.38 3.03
CA LEU A 370 -1.51 -14.08 1.74
C LEU A 370 -1.30 -15.58 1.89
N SER A 371 -0.62 -16.03 2.94
CA SER A 371 -0.41 -17.46 3.18
C SER A 371 -1.68 -18.18 3.62
N PHE A 372 -2.61 -17.49 4.27
CA PHE A 372 -3.91 -18.02 4.69
C PHE A 372 -4.96 -17.99 3.57
N MET A 373 -4.73 -17.24 2.51
CA MET A 373 -5.70 -16.94 1.46
C MET A 373 -6.37 -18.21 0.91
N PHE A 374 -5.58 -19.22 0.56
CA PHE A 374 -6.12 -20.48 0.03
C PHE A 374 -7.03 -21.17 1.04
N GLY A 375 -6.59 -21.31 2.27
CA GLY A 375 -7.36 -21.95 3.32
C GLY A 375 -8.68 -21.25 3.60
N SER A 376 -8.66 -19.91 3.64
CA SER A 376 -9.84 -19.09 3.82
C SER A 376 -10.84 -19.23 2.65
N CYS A 377 -10.35 -19.24 1.41
CA CYS A 377 -11.17 -19.43 0.22
C CYS A 377 -11.82 -20.83 0.15
N PHE A 378 -11.04 -21.87 0.49
CA PHE A 378 -11.57 -23.24 0.55
C PHE A 378 -12.62 -23.41 1.63
N LEU A 379 -12.38 -22.84 2.82
CA LEU A 379 -13.33 -22.87 3.94
C LEU A 379 -14.65 -22.20 3.57
N LEU A 380 -14.58 -20.96 3.01
CA LEU A 380 -15.79 -20.25 2.58
C LEU A 380 -16.55 -21.03 1.50
N MET A 381 -15.85 -21.52 0.47
CA MET A 381 -16.48 -22.29 -0.61
C MET A 381 -17.12 -23.58 -0.08
N GLY A 382 -16.41 -24.29 0.85
CA GLY A 382 -16.93 -25.48 1.50
C GLY A 382 -18.19 -25.20 2.34
N LEU A 383 -18.25 -24.09 3.06
CA LEU A 383 -19.43 -23.66 3.80
C LEU A 383 -20.59 -23.31 2.85
N ILE A 384 -20.30 -22.61 1.75
CA ILE A 384 -21.32 -22.27 0.73
C ILE A 384 -21.91 -23.54 0.08
N GLU A 385 -21.14 -24.61 -0.09
CA GLU A 385 -21.60 -25.86 -0.68
C GLU A 385 -22.67 -26.59 0.15
N PHE A 386 -22.85 -26.29 1.44
CA PHE A 386 -23.96 -26.81 2.24
C PHE A 386 -25.32 -26.22 1.90
N PHE A 387 -25.37 -25.09 1.20
CA PHE A 387 -26.62 -24.44 0.82
C PHE A 387 -27.25 -25.08 -0.43
N PRO A 388 -28.57 -24.91 -0.63
CA PRO A 388 -29.25 -25.32 -1.87
C PRO A 388 -28.62 -24.67 -3.11
N VAL A 389 -28.66 -25.37 -4.24
CA VAL A 389 -27.96 -25.00 -5.50
C VAL A 389 -28.14 -23.52 -5.89
N ARG A 390 -29.37 -23.00 -5.84
CA ARG A 390 -29.64 -21.59 -6.21
C ARG A 390 -28.99 -20.60 -5.25
N VAL A 391 -29.06 -20.88 -3.96
CA VAL A 391 -28.52 -20.03 -2.89
C VAL A 391 -26.99 -20.01 -2.95
N LYS A 392 -26.36 -21.18 -3.13
CA LYS A 392 -24.88 -21.26 -3.15
C LYS A 392 -24.25 -20.47 -4.28
N TYR A 393 -24.81 -20.54 -5.51
CA TYR A 393 -24.29 -19.75 -6.62
C TYR A 393 -24.49 -18.26 -6.43
N LEU A 394 -25.67 -17.87 -5.95
CA LEU A 394 -25.97 -16.47 -5.67
C LEU A 394 -25.04 -15.92 -4.57
N ALA A 395 -24.87 -16.68 -3.49
CA ALA A 395 -23.95 -16.30 -2.41
C ALA A 395 -22.50 -16.17 -2.90
N ALA A 396 -21.98 -17.16 -3.64
CA ALA A 396 -20.63 -17.11 -4.17
C ALA A 396 -20.42 -15.89 -5.10
N ILE A 397 -21.35 -15.64 -6.03
CA ILE A 397 -21.27 -14.50 -6.96
C ILE A 397 -21.36 -13.18 -6.20
N LEU A 398 -22.21 -13.08 -5.17
CA LEU A 398 -22.31 -11.90 -4.33
C LEU A 398 -20.99 -11.59 -3.60
N PHE A 399 -20.40 -12.58 -2.94
CA PHE A 399 -19.08 -12.41 -2.30
C PHE A 399 -17.99 -11.98 -3.28
N ILE A 400 -17.95 -12.60 -4.47
CA ILE A 400 -16.99 -12.24 -5.55
C ILE A 400 -17.18 -10.78 -5.96
N SER A 401 -18.43 -10.37 -6.21
CA SER A 401 -18.75 -9.03 -6.71
C SER A 401 -18.45 -7.94 -5.68
N LEU A 402 -18.85 -8.17 -4.43
CA LEU A 402 -18.57 -7.25 -3.34
C LEU A 402 -17.06 -7.16 -3.04
N SER A 403 -16.34 -8.29 -3.12
CA SER A 403 -14.89 -8.29 -2.98
C SER A 403 -14.21 -7.49 -4.09
N ALA A 404 -14.67 -7.59 -5.34
CA ALA A 404 -14.14 -6.78 -6.43
C ALA A 404 -14.39 -5.27 -6.18
N GLY A 405 -15.58 -4.90 -5.71
CA GLY A 405 -15.89 -3.53 -5.29
C GLY A 405 -15.01 -3.05 -4.15
N ARG A 406 -14.75 -3.90 -3.16
CA ARG A 406 -13.85 -3.57 -2.05
C ARG A 406 -12.42 -3.33 -2.52
N GLN A 407 -11.90 -4.16 -3.43
CA GLN A 407 -10.59 -3.95 -4.04
C GLN A 407 -10.52 -2.59 -4.76
N LEU A 408 -11.56 -2.21 -5.51
CA LEU A 408 -11.63 -0.90 -6.14
C LEU A 408 -11.55 0.25 -5.11
N LEU A 409 -12.25 0.15 -3.97
CA LEU A 409 -12.19 1.20 -2.93
C LEU A 409 -10.77 1.36 -2.39
N TRP A 410 -10.05 0.27 -2.12
CA TRP A 410 -8.64 0.37 -1.74
C TRP A 410 -7.76 0.99 -2.83
N SER A 411 -8.01 0.67 -4.11
CA SER A 411 -7.30 1.32 -5.22
C SER A 411 -7.46 2.84 -5.19
N VAL A 412 -8.66 3.33 -4.86
CA VAL A 412 -8.93 4.77 -4.72
C VAL A 412 -8.21 5.37 -3.50
N ASP A 413 -8.16 4.64 -2.38
CA ASP A 413 -7.43 5.09 -1.19
C ASP A 413 -5.92 5.22 -1.48
N TYR A 414 -5.32 4.22 -2.13
CA TYR A 414 -3.91 4.29 -2.59
C TYR A 414 -3.68 5.44 -3.57
N LEU A 415 -4.61 5.67 -4.50
CA LEU A 415 -4.51 6.79 -5.44
C LEU A 415 -4.51 8.15 -4.74
N ARG A 416 -5.39 8.34 -3.75
CA ARG A 416 -5.45 9.59 -2.96
C ARG A 416 -4.14 9.80 -2.20
N ASP A 417 -3.65 8.77 -1.55
CA ASP A 417 -2.42 8.82 -0.77
C ASP A 417 -1.20 9.14 -1.66
N TRP A 418 -1.13 8.56 -2.87
CA TRP A 418 -0.11 8.92 -3.86
C TRP A 418 -0.20 10.37 -4.31
N GLN A 419 -1.40 10.88 -4.52
CA GLN A 419 -1.61 12.29 -4.87
C GLN A 419 -1.16 13.20 -3.71
N SER A 420 -1.49 12.84 -2.47
CA SER A 420 -1.02 13.59 -1.27
C SER A 420 0.51 13.60 -1.19
N GLN A 421 1.18 12.46 -1.44
CA GLN A 421 2.65 12.40 -1.47
C GLN A 421 3.24 13.28 -2.57
N LYS A 422 2.68 13.26 -3.78
CA LYS A 422 3.11 14.12 -4.87
C LYS A 422 2.99 15.61 -4.51
N THR A 423 1.84 15.98 -3.96
CA THR A 423 1.58 17.35 -3.54
C THR A 423 2.54 17.78 -2.42
N LEU A 424 2.80 16.89 -1.44
CA LEU A 424 3.78 17.12 -0.38
C LEU A 424 5.16 17.48 -0.94
N PHE A 425 5.70 16.65 -1.84
CA PHE A 425 7.05 16.88 -2.35
C PHE A 425 7.15 18.06 -3.31
N TRP A 426 6.10 18.39 -4.05
CA TRP A 426 6.06 19.63 -4.84
C TRP A 426 6.02 20.85 -3.93
N GLN A 427 5.20 20.89 -2.89
CA GLN A 427 5.19 21.97 -1.92
C GLN A 427 6.55 22.10 -1.21
N MET A 428 7.14 20.96 -0.81
CA MET A 428 8.47 20.94 -0.22
C MET A 428 9.52 21.52 -1.19
N SER A 429 9.47 21.21 -2.48
CA SER A 429 10.42 21.76 -3.46
C SER A 429 10.23 23.26 -3.72
N TRP A 430 8.99 23.77 -3.59
CA TRP A 430 8.72 25.21 -3.69
C TRP A 430 9.25 25.98 -2.48
N ARG A 431 9.15 25.39 -1.29
CA ARG A 431 9.60 25.98 -0.02
C ARG A 431 11.09 25.80 0.23
N VAL A 432 11.64 24.68 -0.15
CA VAL A 432 13.02 24.25 0.09
C VAL A 432 13.66 23.94 -1.24
N PRO A 433 14.23 24.93 -1.95
CA PRO A 433 14.87 24.73 -3.25
C PRO A 433 16.15 23.89 -3.16
N GLY A 434 16.80 23.85 -2.00
CA GLY A 434 17.96 23.03 -1.69
C GLY A 434 18.06 22.75 -0.20
N LEU A 435 18.77 21.68 0.17
CA LEU A 435 18.90 21.25 1.55
C LEU A 435 20.36 20.84 1.82
N GLU A 436 20.93 21.24 2.96
CA GLU A 436 22.28 20.84 3.38
C GLU A 436 22.32 19.35 3.75
N PRO A 437 23.36 18.59 3.30
CA PRO A 437 23.57 17.23 3.77
C PRO A 437 23.72 17.14 5.30
N GLY A 438 23.21 16.06 5.89
CA GLY A 438 23.17 15.90 7.35
C GLY A 438 21.91 16.49 7.99
N THR A 439 20.98 17.04 7.19
CA THR A 439 19.73 17.60 7.71
C THR A 439 18.75 16.51 8.13
N LEU A 440 18.26 16.65 9.37
CA LEU A 440 17.12 15.87 9.90
C LEU A 440 15.81 16.61 9.64
N VAL A 441 14.92 15.97 8.91
CA VAL A 441 13.58 16.48 8.64
C VAL A 441 12.58 15.79 9.58
N LEU A 442 11.79 16.55 10.32
CA LEU A 442 10.69 16.02 11.12
C LEU A 442 9.35 16.39 10.50
N MET A 443 8.39 15.47 10.53
CA MET A 443 7.04 15.68 10.02
C MET A 443 6.02 14.82 10.78
N ASN A 444 4.72 15.18 10.74
CA ASN A 444 3.64 14.30 11.20
C ASN A 444 3.39 13.14 10.22
N GLU A 445 2.82 12.06 10.74
CA GLU A 445 2.42 10.89 9.96
C GLU A 445 1.06 11.16 9.27
N GLU A 446 1.10 11.75 8.06
CA GLU A 446 -0.10 12.07 7.27
C GLU A 446 -0.33 11.06 6.15
N LEU A 447 0.73 10.48 5.60
CA LEU A 447 0.66 9.54 4.49
C LEU A 447 0.39 8.11 4.99
N LYS A 448 -0.75 7.55 4.61
CA LYS A 448 -1.25 6.28 5.14
C LYS A 448 -0.42 5.05 4.72
N TYR A 449 0.12 5.06 3.51
CA TYR A 449 0.81 3.91 2.92
C TYR A 449 2.32 4.11 2.82
N TYR A 450 2.89 4.90 3.76
CA TYR A 450 4.33 5.16 3.88
C TYR A 450 4.77 5.17 5.34
N ALA A 451 5.96 4.66 5.58
CA ALA A 451 6.68 4.91 6.81
C ALA A 451 7.64 6.11 6.62
N ASP A 452 8.13 6.68 7.71
CA ASP A 452 9.11 7.77 7.68
C ASP A 452 10.36 7.42 6.86
N ASN A 453 10.86 6.20 6.99
CA ASN A 453 12.00 5.73 6.21
C ASN A 453 11.67 5.57 4.72
N SER A 454 10.45 5.20 4.33
CA SER A 454 10.06 5.23 2.90
C SER A 454 10.14 6.64 2.33
N ILE A 455 9.71 7.64 3.10
CA ILE A 455 9.75 9.06 2.73
C ILE A 455 11.20 9.60 2.77
N SER A 456 12.05 9.10 3.67
CA SER A 456 13.49 9.41 3.66
C SER A 456 14.16 9.04 2.34
N ALA A 457 13.80 7.88 1.74
CA ALA A 457 14.31 7.50 0.43
C ALA A 457 13.87 8.48 -0.67
N ALA A 458 12.61 8.95 -0.63
CA ALA A 458 12.12 9.95 -1.57
C ALA A 458 12.81 11.31 -1.39
N LEU A 459 13.09 11.71 -0.14
CA LEU A 459 13.81 12.94 0.18
C LEU A 459 15.23 12.92 -0.41
N ASN A 460 15.97 11.81 -0.21
CA ASN A 460 17.29 11.63 -0.82
C ASN A 460 17.22 11.61 -2.35
N TRP A 461 16.17 11.04 -2.94
CA TRP A 461 16.01 11.05 -4.39
C TRP A 461 15.83 12.46 -4.97
N ILE A 462 15.21 13.36 -4.21
CA ILE A 462 14.93 14.74 -4.65
C ILE A 462 16.12 15.65 -4.45
N TYR A 463 16.82 15.54 -3.30
CA TYR A 463 17.81 16.52 -2.87
C TYR A 463 19.27 16.08 -3.01
N THR A 464 19.56 14.75 -3.03
CA THR A 464 20.93 14.28 -3.20
C THR A 464 21.34 14.39 -4.67
N GLN A 465 22.39 15.17 -4.95
CA GLN A 465 22.91 15.36 -6.31
C GLN A 465 23.80 14.19 -6.76
N ASP A 466 24.61 13.65 -5.84
CA ASP A 466 25.57 12.57 -6.09
C ASP A 466 25.28 11.41 -5.13
N ALA A 467 24.27 10.60 -5.51
CA ALA A 467 23.80 9.49 -4.70
C ALA A 467 24.84 8.35 -4.65
N GLN A 468 25.30 8.00 -3.46
CA GLN A 468 26.32 7.00 -3.22
C GLN A 468 25.77 5.85 -2.36
N ILE A 469 26.33 4.65 -2.57
CA ILE A 469 26.11 3.53 -1.66
C ILE A 469 26.80 3.86 -0.32
N ASP A 470 26.23 3.44 0.77
CA ASP A 470 26.70 3.66 2.14
C ASP A 470 26.48 5.07 2.70
N ARG A 471 25.82 5.98 1.96
CA ARG A 471 25.53 7.33 2.41
C ARG A 471 24.05 7.67 2.25
N LEU A 472 23.48 8.32 3.27
CA LEU A 472 22.22 9.03 3.24
C LEU A 472 22.46 10.47 3.66
N ASP A 473 22.15 11.42 2.79
CA ASP A 473 22.35 12.84 3.07
C ASP A 473 21.22 13.39 3.94
N TYR A 474 20.04 12.81 3.87
CA TYR A 474 18.83 13.29 4.54
C TYR A 474 18.09 12.17 5.22
N LEU A 475 17.54 12.46 6.39
CA LEU A 475 16.68 11.56 7.15
C LEU A 475 15.39 12.26 7.52
N LEU A 476 14.24 11.59 7.25
CA LEU A 476 12.94 12.07 7.69
C LEU A 476 12.38 11.15 8.76
N TYR A 477 11.95 11.75 9.87
CA TYR A 477 11.33 11.04 10.98
C TYR A 477 9.92 11.54 11.29
N TYR A 478 9.09 10.62 11.71
CA TYR A 478 7.87 10.93 12.47
C TYR A 478 8.23 10.88 13.96
N PRO A 479 8.28 12.04 14.68
CA PRO A 479 8.79 12.07 16.05
C PRO A 479 8.11 11.08 16.99
N LYS A 480 6.78 10.93 16.85
CA LYS A 480 5.98 9.97 17.59
C LYS A 480 6.52 8.53 17.56
N ASN A 481 7.15 8.13 16.44
CA ASN A 481 7.62 6.77 16.23
C ASN A 481 9.10 6.60 16.57
N ARG A 482 9.85 7.69 16.78
CA ARG A 482 11.32 7.69 16.85
C ARG A 482 11.90 8.24 18.14
N LEU A 483 11.12 9.05 18.89
CA LEU A 483 11.58 9.62 20.17
C LEU A 483 11.94 8.51 21.17
N ASP A 484 12.95 8.74 21.97
CA ASP A 484 13.56 7.77 22.91
C ASP A 484 14.15 6.52 22.23
N GLY A 485 14.31 6.55 20.91
CA GLY A 485 14.94 5.53 20.11
C GLY A 485 16.02 6.12 19.22
N SER A 486 15.80 6.11 17.90
CA SER A 486 16.73 6.70 16.93
C SER A 486 16.70 8.24 16.88
N LEU A 487 15.69 8.89 17.47
CA LEU A 487 15.64 10.31 17.76
C LEU A 487 15.88 10.49 19.29
N PRO A 488 17.07 10.96 19.71
CA PRO A 488 17.43 10.96 21.14
C PRO A 488 16.68 11.98 21.98
N GLY A 489 16.14 13.05 21.38
CA GLY A 489 15.43 14.10 22.09
C GLY A 489 15.22 15.36 21.26
N PHE A 490 14.68 16.42 21.92
CA PHE A 490 14.49 17.75 21.34
C PHE A 490 15.40 18.80 22.01
N GLU A 491 16.64 18.42 22.25
CA GLU A 491 17.69 19.34 22.70
C GLU A 491 18.66 19.61 21.54
N PRO A 492 19.22 20.81 21.38
CA PRO A 492 20.17 21.09 20.31
C PRO A 492 21.50 20.34 20.53
N GLY A 493 22.13 19.92 19.43
CA GLY A 493 23.45 19.31 19.45
C GLY A 493 23.49 17.81 19.75
N LEU A 494 22.35 17.13 19.86
CA LEU A 494 22.34 15.68 20.03
C LEU A 494 22.68 14.97 18.70
N PRO A 495 23.62 14.03 18.68
CA PRO A 495 23.97 13.30 17.46
C PRO A 495 22.82 12.35 17.07
N VAL A 496 22.52 12.28 15.78
CA VAL A 496 21.52 11.38 15.19
C VAL A 496 22.25 10.53 14.15
N THR A 497 22.33 9.22 14.39
CA THR A 497 22.89 8.26 13.45
C THR A 497 21.86 7.19 13.15
N TYR A 498 21.76 6.78 11.88
CA TYR A 498 20.80 5.76 11.49
C TYR A 498 21.22 4.99 10.26
N ASP A 499 21.29 3.66 10.42
CA ASP A 499 21.50 2.74 9.29
C ASP A 499 20.15 2.40 8.65
N TYR A 500 19.99 2.72 7.41
CA TYR A 500 18.78 2.42 6.66
C TYR A 500 19.09 1.88 5.27
N LEU A 501 18.58 0.68 4.99
CA LEU A 501 18.75 -0.03 3.71
C LEU A 501 20.24 -0.28 3.40
N VAL A 502 20.80 0.50 2.49
CA VAL A 502 22.20 0.40 2.07
C VAL A 502 23.01 1.64 2.44
N GLY A 503 22.40 2.59 3.16
CA GLY A 503 23.02 3.87 3.50
C GLY A 503 23.11 4.10 5.00
N HIS A 504 24.03 4.95 5.38
CA HIS A 504 24.24 5.45 6.73
C HIS A 504 23.99 6.95 6.77
N PHE A 505 23.19 7.41 7.74
CA PHE A 505 22.94 8.83 8.01
C PHE A 505 23.70 9.27 9.25
N GLU A 506 24.35 10.41 9.16
CA GLU A 506 24.97 11.13 10.27
C GLU A 506 24.47 12.58 10.25
N GLY A 507 23.94 13.05 11.37
CA GLY A 507 23.43 14.40 11.54
C GLY A 507 23.28 14.80 13.01
N SER A 508 22.64 15.93 13.24
CA SER A 508 22.42 16.47 14.58
C SER A 508 21.06 17.16 14.71
N THR A 509 20.52 17.16 15.92
CA THR A 509 19.30 17.92 16.25
C THR A 509 19.49 19.44 16.13
N SER A 510 20.71 19.97 16.00
CA SER A 510 20.96 21.37 15.65
C SER A 510 20.69 21.69 14.18
N GLN A 511 20.70 20.68 13.30
CA GLN A 511 20.49 20.83 11.86
C GLN A 511 19.13 20.20 11.50
N MET A 512 18.06 20.79 12.02
CA MET A 512 16.72 20.20 11.97
C MET A 512 15.72 21.14 11.32
N VAL A 513 14.93 20.59 10.38
CA VAL A 513 13.82 21.26 9.69
C VAL A 513 12.53 20.55 10.07
N VAL A 514 11.55 21.27 10.61
CA VAL A 514 10.30 20.66 11.12
C VAL A 514 9.11 21.13 10.32
N PHE A 515 8.42 20.16 9.68
CA PHE A 515 7.22 20.43 8.89
C PHE A 515 5.95 19.92 9.55
N TYR A 516 4.84 20.59 9.27
CA TYR A 516 3.49 20.12 9.53
C TYR A 516 2.69 20.08 8.23
N TYR A 517 2.12 18.91 7.91
CA TYR A 517 1.32 18.69 6.72
C TYR A 517 -0.03 18.10 7.06
N SER A 518 -1.11 18.82 6.76
CA SER A 518 -2.49 18.39 7.01
C SER A 518 -3.42 18.83 5.86
N PRO A 519 -3.46 18.07 4.77
CA PRO A 519 -4.29 18.43 3.61
C PRO A 519 -5.78 18.58 3.95
N PRO A 520 -6.48 19.56 3.37
CA PRO A 520 -6.10 20.39 2.22
C PRO A 520 -5.21 21.62 2.55
N GLY A 521 -4.77 21.79 3.80
CA GLY A 521 -3.79 22.82 4.18
C GLY A 521 -2.43 22.58 3.51
N CYS A 522 -1.64 23.65 3.40
CA CYS A 522 -0.32 23.62 2.81
C CYS A 522 0.71 22.92 3.73
N LEU A 523 1.83 22.50 3.16
CA LEU A 523 3.00 22.08 3.95
C LEU A 523 3.57 23.31 4.66
N ARG A 524 3.62 23.28 5.98
CA ARG A 524 4.15 24.39 6.75
C ARG A 524 5.48 24.05 7.38
N LEU A 525 6.50 24.85 7.11
CA LEU A 525 7.70 24.90 7.93
C LEU A 525 7.33 25.53 9.28
N LEU A 526 7.57 24.82 10.38
CA LEU A 526 7.18 25.28 11.70
C LEU A 526 8.11 26.38 12.20
N ASP A 527 7.51 27.44 12.71
CA ASP A 527 8.17 28.62 13.27
C ASP A 527 8.49 28.39 14.75
N PRO A 528 9.75 28.53 15.19
CA PRO A 528 10.16 28.26 16.58
C PRO A 528 9.56 29.26 17.61
N GLU A 529 9.13 30.44 17.21
CA GLU A 529 8.52 31.42 18.11
C GLU A 529 6.98 31.26 18.24
N ILE A 530 6.33 30.74 17.19
CA ILE A 530 4.86 30.69 17.09
C ILE A 530 4.32 29.28 17.32
N ASP A 531 4.85 28.26 16.59
CA ASP A 531 4.26 26.93 16.53
C ASP A 531 4.40 26.06 17.79
N PRO A 532 5.34 26.26 18.72
CA PRO A 532 5.30 25.59 20.04
C PRO A 532 3.99 25.86 20.81
N PHE A 533 3.32 26.97 20.53
CA PHE A 533 2.07 27.39 21.17
C PHE A 533 0.83 27.10 20.32
N ASN A 534 1.02 26.58 19.11
CA ASN A 534 -0.05 26.33 18.17
C ASN A 534 -0.85 25.07 18.55
N ARG A 535 -2.04 25.26 19.11
CA ARG A 535 -2.93 24.16 19.52
C ARG A 535 -3.66 23.48 18.35
N LEU A 536 -3.56 23.99 17.12
CA LEU A 536 -4.07 23.31 15.93
C LEU A 536 -3.19 22.11 15.56
N ILE A 537 -1.91 22.11 15.93
CA ILE A 537 -1.02 20.96 15.79
C ILE A 537 -1.35 19.96 16.90
N PRO A 538 -1.76 18.73 16.58
CA PRO A 538 -2.07 17.71 17.58
C PRO A 538 -0.88 17.39 18.48
N ALA A 539 -1.14 17.29 19.78
CA ALA A 539 -0.08 17.09 20.77
C ALA A 539 0.66 15.74 20.62
N ASP A 540 -0.07 14.71 20.17
CA ASP A 540 0.47 13.37 19.98
C ASP A 540 1.47 13.26 18.81
N THR A 541 1.57 14.29 17.95
CA THR A 541 2.60 14.37 16.91
C THR A 541 3.97 14.75 17.45
N LEU A 542 4.05 15.33 18.63
CA LEU A 542 5.26 15.90 19.28
C LEU A 542 5.90 17.06 18.49
N LEU A 543 5.26 17.54 17.42
CA LEU A 543 5.82 18.58 16.55
C LEU A 543 5.86 19.96 17.23
N ARG A 544 4.99 20.25 18.18
CA ARG A 544 5.06 21.52 18.93
C ARG A 544 6.32 21.62 19.77
N ASP A 545 6.80 20.50 20.33
CA ASP A 545 8.03 20.45 21.08
C ASP A 545 9.24 20.52 20.14
N ALA A 546 9.19 19.79 19.03
CA ALA A 546 10.20 19.82 17.98
C ALA A 546 10.32 21.18 17.28
N ALA A 547 9.22 21.94 17.17
CA ALA A 547 9.19 23.25 16.50
C ALA A 547 10.21 24.25 17.09
N ARG A 548 10.56 24.14 18.38
CA ARG A 548 11.58 24.98 19.03
C ARG A 548 12.97 24.84 18.41
N LEU A 549 13.25 23.72 17.76
CA LEU A 549 14.51 23.42 17.10
C LEU A 549 14.43 23.56 15.57
N SER A 550 13.27 23.94 15.04
CA SER A 550 13.10 24.14 13.60
C SER A 550 14.00 25.31 13.15
N SER A 551 14.89 25.04 12.20
CA SER A 551 15.81 26.04 11.65
C SER A 551 15.63 26.17 10.15
N THR A 552 15.79 27.40 9.65
CA THR A 552 15.85 27.69 8.21
C THR A 552 17.28 27.66 7.67
N GLU A 553 18.31 27.59 8.53
CA GLU A 553 19.73 27.60 8.12
C GLU A 553 20.09 26.46 7.15
N PRO A 554 19.57 25.22 7.30
CA PRO A 554 19.87 24.14 6.36
C PRO A 554 19.22 24.29 4.98
N ILE A 555 18.33 25.28 4.80
CA ILE A 555 17.64 25.53 3.52
C ILE A 555 18.51 26.42 2.65
N LEU A 556 18.99 25.86 1.53
CA LEU A 556 19.88 26.54 0.59
C LEU A 556 19.08 27.30 -0.47
N ASP A 557 19.48 28.55 -0.72
CA ASP A 557 18.98 29.34 -1.84
C ASP A 557 19.76 29.06 -3.12
N GLY A 558 19.11 29.24 -4.29
CA GLY A 558 19.73 29.10 -5.62
C GLY A 558 20.01 27.68 -6.10
N THR A 559 19.73 26.66 -5.33
CA THR A 559 19.77 25.25 -5.74
C THR A 559 18.36 24.75 -6.02
N SER A 560 18.18 24.03 -7.15
CA SER A 560 16.86 23.46 -7.50
C SER A 560 16.78 22.02 -7.04
N ALA A 561 15.74 21.66 -6.31
CA ALA A 561 15.38 20.29 -6.04
C ALA A 561 15.15 19.53 -7.36
N HIS A 562 15.74 18.36 -7.51
CA HIS A 562 15.57 17.52 -8.70
C HIS A 562 14.34 16.62 -8.53
N MET A 563 13.19 17.07 -9.07
CA MET A 563 11.94 16.27 -8.96
C MET A 563 12.00 15.04 -9.87
N PRO A 564 11.94 13.81 -9.30
CA PRO A 564 11.90 12.58 -10.08
C PRO A 564 10.70 12.51 -11.03
N GLU A 565 10.88 11.87 -12.21
CA GLU A 565 9.82 11.73 -13.24
C GLU A 565 8.52 11.16 -12.68
N ILE A 566 8.59 10.32 -11.63
CA ILE A 566 7.40 9.70 -11.02
C ILE A 566 6.46 10.71 -10.34
N TYR A 567 6.96 11.90 -9.99
CA TYR A 567 6.18 12.97 -9.36
C TYR A 567 5.58 13.94 -10.38
N ASN A 568 5.95 13.83 -11.65
CA ASN A 568 5.37 14.67 -12.72
C ASN A 568 3.87 14.36 -12.98
N PRO A 569 3.10 15.31 -13.54
CA PRO A 569 3.47 16.71 -13.73
C PRO A 569 3.44 17.53 -12.43
N GLU A 570 4.08 18.70 -12.45
CA GLU A 570 3.93 19.71 -11.41
C GLU A 570 2.46 20.10 -11.24
N PRO A 571 1.95 20.23 -10.01
CA PRO A 571 0.59 20.70 -9.76
C PRO A 571 0.38 22.15 -10.26
N SER A 572 -0.87 22.50 -10.56
CA SER A 572 -1.22 23.90 -10.85
C SER A 572 -0.87 24.81 -9.66
N HIS A 573 -0.40 26.02 -9.97
CA HIS A 573 -0.02 27.02 -8.98
C HIS A 573 -1.27 27.63 -8.32
N GLY A 574 -1.78 27.00 -7.27
CA GLY A 574 -2.85 27.49 -6.40
C GLY A 574 -2.29 28.20 -5.16
N TRP A 575 -3.14 28.33 -4.14
CA TRP A 575 -2.79 29.00 -2.88
C TRP A 575 -1.45 28.52 -2.28
N CYS A 576 -1.25 27.21 -2.15
CA CYS A 576 -0.05 26.66 -1.52
C CYS A 576 1.24 27.00 -2.30
N TYR A 577 1.21 27.13 -3.62
CA TYR A 577 2.38 27.57 -4.38
C TYR A 577 2.84 28.97 -3.96
N TYR A 578 1.93 29.93 -3.91
CA TYR A 578 2.24 31.30 -3.51
C TYR A 578 2.63 31.39 -2.05
N PHE A 579 1.98 30.60 -1.18
CA PHE A 579 2.33 30.51 0.24
C PHE A 579 3.77 30.01 0.44
N GLU A 580 4.15 28.90 -0.18
CA GLU A 580 5.49 28.31 -0.03
C GLU A 580 6.57 29.25 -0.57
N LYS A 581 6.32 29.90 -1.70
CA LYS A 581 7.24 30.89 -2.28
C LYS A 581 7.35 32.14 -1.40
N ALA A 582 6.25 32.63 -0.85
CA ALA A 582 6.26 33.76 0.07
C ALA A 582 6.99 33.43 1.40
N ASP A 583 6.83 32.21 1.92
CA ASP A 583 7.54 31.82 3.14
C ASP A 583 9.06 31.64 2.92
N LEU A 584 9.47 31.23 1.71
CA LEU A 584 10.88 31.25 1.31
C LEU A 584 11.39 32.70 1.18
N ALA A 585 10.68 33.58 0.47
CA ALA A 585 11.03 35.00 0.34
C ALA A 585 11.12 35.70 1.73
N ARG A 586 10.21 35.37 2.66
CA ARG A 586 10.26 35.82 4.07
C ARG A 586 11.56 35.41 4.75
N GLN A 587 12.01 34.16 4.57
CA GLN A 587 13.30 33.66 5.10
C GLN A 587 14.48 34.47 4.56
N LEU A 588 14.43 34.89 3.31
CA LEU A 588 15.48 35.66 2.64
C LEU A 588 15.41 37.17 2.93
N GLY A 589 14.35 37.62 3.60
CA GLY A 589 14.12 39.04 3.88
C GLY A 589 13.63 39.85 2.68
N GLU A 590 13.09 39.17 1.65
CA GLU A 590 12.59 39.77 0.39
C GLU A 590 11.13 40.22 0.57
N TRP A 591 10.92 41.23 1.41
CA TRP A 591 9.57 41.61 1.89
C TRP A 591 8.66 42.13 0.79
N GLU A 592 9.20 42.86 -0.18
CA GLU A 592 8.45 43.29 -1.38
C GLU A 592 7.90 42.10 -2.14
N GLN A 593 8.73 41.05 -2.33
CA GLN A 593 8.31 39.81 -3.00
C GLN A 593 7.24 39.06 -2.20
N VAL A 594 7.34 39.04 -0.86
CA VAL A 594 6.30 38.46 0.00
C VAL A 594 4.95 39.16 -0.24
N ALA A 595 4.97 40.50 -0.30
CA ALA A 595 3.75 41.27 -0.53
C ALA A 595 3.17 41.08 -1.93
N GLU A 596 4.01 41.02 -2.98
CA GLU A 596 3.59 40.74 -4.36
C GLU A 596 2.98 39.33 -4.49
N LEU A 597 3.62 38.32 -3.90
CA LEU A 597 3.09 36.94 -3.87
C LEU A 597 1.77 36.88 -3.09
N GLY A 598 1.65 37.67 -2.03
CA GLY A 598 0.39 37.80 -1.27
C GLY A 598 -0.72 38.40 -2.12
N ASP A 599 -0.46 39.49 -2.83
CA ASP A 599 -1.44 40.12 -3.71
C ASP A 599 -1.86 39.15 -4.84
N ALA A 600 -0.95 38.35 -5.36
CA ALA A 600 -1.27 37.33 -6.35
C ALA A 600 -2.13 36.20 -5.73
N ALA A 601 -1.76 35.71 -4.55
CA ALA A 601 -2.47 34.63 -3.85
C ALA A 601 -3.92 35.00 -3.50
N PHE A 602 -4.13 36.18 -2.93
CA PHE A 602 -5.47 36.64 -2.53
C PHE A 602 -6.39 37.01 -3.70
N ASN A 603 -5.85 37.15 -4.92
CA ASN A 603 -6.64 37.33 -6.14
C ASN A 603 -7.04 36.00 -6.81
N LEU A 604 -6.60 34.85 -6.30
CA LEU A 604 -7.03 33.56 -6.82
C LEU A 604 -8.46 33.20 -6.39
N ASP A 605 -9.11 32.34 -7.18
CA ASP A 605 -10.32 31.61 -6.75
C ASP A 605 -9.92 30.40 -5.90
N ASP A 606 -9.05 30.64 -4.90
CA ASP A 606 -8.50 29.66 -3.96
C ASP A 606 -8.25 30.36 -2.61
N TYR A 607 -8.12 29.62 -1.53
CA TYR A 607 -8.00 30.20 -0.19
C TYR A 607 -7.21 29.31 0.78
N PRO A 608 -6.63 29.89 1.83
CA PRO A 608 -5.92 29.13 2.87
C PRO A 608 -6.86 28.22 3.65
N ASN A 609 -6.45 26.98 3.82
CA ASN A 609 -7.17 26.00 4.62
C ASN A 609 -6.70 25.97 6.09
N ASP A 610 -5.49 26.46 6.38
CA ASP A 610 -4.99 26.74 7.74
C ASP A 610 -4.93 28.26 7.96
N PRO A 611 -5.53 28.80 9.03
CA PRO A 611 -5.50 30.25 9.29
C PRO A 611 -4.08 30.81 9.48
N LEU A 612 -3.09 30.00 9.86
CA LEU A 612 -1.70 30.43 10.00
C LEU A 612 -1.02 30.69 8.64
N GLU A 613 -1.50 30.11 7.55
CA GLU A 613 -0.95 30.36 6.21
C GLU A 613 -1.01 31.85 5.81
N ARG A 614 -1.85 32.67 6.47
CA ARG A 614 -1.89 34.12 6.26
C ARG A 614 -0.78 34.87 6.99
N PHE A 615 -0.14 34.27 7.99
CA PHE A 615 0.84 34.96 8.84
C PHE A 615 2.04 35.46 8.06
N VAL A 616 2.51 34.70 7.08
CA VAL A 616 3.60 35.09 6.18
C VAL A 616 3.27 36.43 5.48
N PHE A 617 2.06 36.52 4.92
CA PHE A 617 1.61 37.71 4.20
C PHE A 617 1.34 38.88 5.14
N VAL A 618 0.80 38.65 6.35
CA VAL A 618 0.63 39.69 7.39
C VAL A 618 1.97 40.34 7.70
N GLU A 619 3.01 39.52 7.90
CA GLU A 619 4.37 39.98 8.19
C GLU A 619 4.97 40.73 6.98
N GLY A 620 4.83 40.20 5.76
CA GLY A 620 5.28 40.87 4.54
C GLY A 620 4.63 42.24 4.33
N TYR A 621 3.30 42.33 4.46
CA TYR A 621 2.58 43.59 4.34
C TYR A 621 3.00 44.61 5.41
N ALA A 622 3.26 44.16 6.64
CA ALA A 622 3.74 45.06 7.69
C ALA A 622 5.15 45.59 7.37
N HIS A 623 6.04 44.77 6.80
CA HIS A 623 7.40 45.21 6.44
C HIS A 623 7.43 46.23 5.29
N VAL A 624 6.50 46.13 4.33
CA VAL A 624 6.40 47.10 3.23
C VAL A 624 5.48 48.30 3.56
N GLY A 625 4.99 48.41 4.78
CA GLY A 625 4.14 49.52 5.20
C GLY A 625 2.67 49.43 4.78
N ALA A 626 2.21 48.28 4.26
CA ALA A 626 0.80 48.04 3.89
C ALA A 626 -0.02 47.61 5.12
N TRP A 627 -0.08 48.48 6.14
CA TRP A 627 -0.59 48.19 7.48
C TRP A 627 -2.07 47.76 7.50
N GLU A 628 -2.91 48.39 6.69
CA GLU A 628 -4.33 48.07 6.57
C GLU A 628 -4.53 46.60 6.15
N LYS A 629 -3.77 46.12 5.15
CA LYS A 629 -3.81 44.72 4.71
C LYS A 629 -3.34 43.79 5.82
N ALA A 630 -2.24 44.14 6.52
CA ALA A 630 -1.74 43.36 7.64
C ALA A 630 -2.78 43.16 8.75
N ILE A 631 -3.49 44.22 9.14
CA ILE A 631 -4.59 44.15 10.12
C ILE A 631 -5.78 43.35 9.57
N GLU A 632 -6.17 43.57 8.32
CA GLU A 632 -7.31 42.90 7.72
C GLU A 632 -7.11 41.38 7.72
N TYR A 633 -5.99 40.88 7.20
CA TYR A 633 -5.71 39.45 7.16
C TYR A 633 -5.49 38.84 8.53
N SER A 634 -4.95 39.57 9.50
CA SER A 634 -4.91 39.17 10.89
C SER A 634 -6.32 38.99 11.46
N GLN A 635 -7.24 39.91 11.19
CA GLN A 635 -8.64 39.82 11.65
C GLN A 635 -9.36 38.62 11.01
N ILE A 636 -9.11 38.33 9.74
CA ILE A 636 -9.68 37.16 9.06
C ILE A 636 -9.22 35.88 9.75
N SER A 637 -7.92 35.74 10.05
CA SER A 637 -7.39 34.58 10.79
C SER A 637 -7.97 34.53 12.22
N TYR A 638 -8.08 35.64 12.91
CA TYR A 638 -8.64 35.70 14.25
C TYR A 638 -10.10 35.23 14.33
N LYS A 639 -10.91 35.54 13.32
CA LYS A 639 -12.32 35.12 13.24
C LYS A 639 -12.51 33.62 13.15
N VAL A 640 -11.51 32.86 12.67
CA VAL A 640 -11.58 31.39 12.56
C VAL A 640 -11.67 30.75 13.95
N SER A 641 -10.83 31.20 14.90
CA SER A 641 -10.86 30.75 16.29
C SER A 641 -10.18 31.74 17.20
N LYS A 642 -10.94 32.59 17.85
CA LYS A 642 -10.39 33.66 18.73
C LYS A 642 -9.45 33.12 19.80
N ASN A 643 -9.84 32.02 20.46
CA ASN A 643 -9.10 31.44 21.57
C ASN A 643 -7.76 30.79 21.17
N VAL A 644 -7.66 30.34 19.93
CA VAL A 644 -6.44 29.68 19.39
C VAL A 644 -5.59 30.71 18.66
N MET A 645 -6.20 31.53 17.80
CA MET A 645 -5.49 32.48 16.96
C MET A 645 -5.01 33.72 17.71
N GLY A 646 -5.76 34.20 18.75
CA GLY A 646 -5.40 35.36 19.50
C GLY A 646 -3.97 35.30 20.06
N PRO A 647 -3.60 34.28 20.84
CA PRO A 647 -2.23 34.16 21.38
C PRO A 647 -1.15 34.04 20.27
N LEU A 648 -1.45 33.43 19.13
CA LEU A 648 -0.49 33.27 18.01
C LEU A 648 -0.31 34.62 17.28
N LEU A 649 -1.40 35.34 17.03
CA LEU A 649 -1.35 36.67 16.44
C LEU A 649 -0.62 37.67 17.35
N CYS A 650 -0.77 37.57 18.67
CA CYS A 650 -0.01 38.40 19.58
C CYS A 650 1.50 38.20 19.42
N ARG A 651 1.97 36.95 19.29
CA ARG A 651 3.38 36.63 19.01
C ARG A 651 3.84 37.19 17.69
N LEU A 652 3.03 37.02 16.63
CA LEU A 652 3.33 37.57 15.33
C LEU A 652 3.50 39.06 15.36
N TRP A 653 2.56 39.80 16.04
CA TRP A 653 2.62 41.23 16.14
C TRP A 653 3.71 41.73 17.11
N GLU A 654 4.15 40.93 18.09
CA GLU A 654 5.34 41.19 18.89
C GLU A 654 6.61 41.11 18.01
N ARG A 655 6.72 40.11 17.11
CA ARG A 655 7.81 40.00 16.17
C ARG A 655 7.80 41.18 15.19
N ILE A 656 6.67 41.51 14.58
CA ILE A 656 6.54 42.68 13.71
C ILE A 656 6.97 43.98 14.48
N ALA A 657 6.57 44.14 15.73
CA ALA A 657 6.99 45.27 16.55
C ALA A 657 8.50 45.31 16.80
N ARG A 658 9.16 44.15 16.89
CA ARG A 658 10.61 44.05 17.09
C ARG A 658 11.38 44.31 15.77
N ASP A 659 10.98 43.70 14.68
CA ASP A 659 11.80 43.54 13.50
C ASP A 659 11.55 44.60 12.40
N VAL A 660 10.36 45.23 12.37
CA VAL A 660 10.06 46.32 11.42
C VAL A 660 10.64 47.63 11.95
N PRO A 661 11.25 48.49 11.12
CA PRO A 661 11.77 49.83 11.55
C PRO A 661 10.72 50.70 12.25
N VAL A 662 11.16 51.52 13.20
CA VAL A 662 10.28 52.40 14.00
C VAL A 662 9.68 53.47 13.09
N SER A 663 8.34 53.60 13.13
CA SER A 663 7.59 54.71 12.53
C SER A 663 6.32 54.97 13.36
N GLY A 664 5.80 56.19 13.27
CA GLY A 664 4.55 56.55 13.97
C GLY A 664 3.36 55.72 13.52
N GLU A 665 3.31 55.32 12.25
CA GLU A 665 2.28 54.42 11.70
C GLU A 665 2.41 53.01 12.31
N LYS A 666 3.61 52.43 12.34
CA LYS A 666 3.86 51.13 12.97
C LYS A 666 3.31 51.05 14.38
N ASP A 667 3.68 52.05 15.23
CA ASP A 667 3.29 52.06 16.66
C ASP A 667 1.76 52.13 16.84
N SER A 668 1.10 52.86 15.94
CA SER A 668 -0.38 52.92 15.92
C SER A 668 -0.99 51.55 15.57
N PHE A 669 -0.53 50.89 14.48
CA PHE A 669 -1.08 49.62 14.06
C PHE A 669 -0.74 48.49 15.01
N VAL A 670 0.47 48.46 15.56
CA VAL A 670 0.85 47.48 16.60
C VAL A 670 -0.03 47.63 17.85
N THR A 671 -0.33 48.86 18.27
CA THR A 671 -1.23 49.12 19.42
C THR A 671 -2.65 48.68 19.09
N GLN A 672 -3.12 48.95 17.86
CA GLN A 672 -4.41 48.48 17.39
C GLN A 672 -4.50 46.94 17.38
N ALA A 673 -3.48 46.28 16.87
CA ALA A 673 -3.43 44.81 16.84
C ALA A 673 -3.46 44.19 18.24
N LYS A 674 -2.65 44.71 19.16
CA LYS A 674 -2.64 44.28 20.58
C LYS A 674 -4.01 44.40 21.23
N THR A 675 -4.74 45.48 20.93
CA THR A 675 -6.09 45.68 21.43
C THR A 675 -7.10 44.72 20.81
N LEU A 676 -7.06 44.53 19.47
CA LEU A 676 -7.98 43.67 18.73
C LEU A 676 -7.86 42.22 19.13
N PHE A 677 -6.63 41.72 19.32
CA PHE A 677 -6.37 40.30 19.59
C PHE A 677 -6.26 39.99 21.09
N VAL A 678 -6.50 40.99 21.96
CA VAL A 678 -6.50 40.86 23.42
C VAL A 678 -5.14 40.35 23.92
N CYS A 679 -4.07 40.94 23.40
CA CYS A 679 -2.71 40.56 23.80
C CYS A 679 -2.48 40.98 25.28
N LYS A 680 -2.00 40.02 26.07
CA LYS A 680 -1.60 40.31 27.44
C LYS A 680 -0.33 41.15 27.41
N PRO A 681 -0.21 42.15 28.34
CA PRO A 681 0.98 42.99 28.47
C PRO A 681 2.23 42.17 28.86
#